data_e7e50966dabe663db38e285cc7dd07f9
#
_entry.id   e7e50966dabe663db38e285cc7dd07f9
#
_cell.length_a   1.000
_cell.length_b   1.000
_cell.length_c   1.000
_cell.angle_alpha   90.00
_cell.angle_beta   90.00
_cell.angle_gamma   90.00
#
_symmetry.space_group_name_H-M   'P 1'
#
loop_
_entity.id
_entity.type
_entity.pdbx_description
1 polymer ?
#
loop_
_entity_poly.entity_id
_entity_poly.type
_entity_poly.pdbx_seq_one_letter_code
_entity_poly.pdbx_strand_id
1 'polypeptide(L)'
;MTKKGNKRRIFIRYGIITCFSLVIAFGIVWNMFRTTVIEADDWNERAENELSGIDTIQPERGSIIAANGNILACNIRVCDIKIDMRHNKIARLSKKKLTEKLDSLADVLDEKYPRYNPKTADKETRTARSWRVRFKQEIDKEPNKRTRALVIAKNRPLEEYDSARKLVFIRDFKGAGFRCPLYKEEHSRRIYPYGKMANRSIGRVHEISTGDPKKKGEIRGYSGLERFLDSQLYGKPGYAKKVALTKGYGSWITTPPQRGYDLLTTIDIDLQDIVEESLTDICTEHSCKWGTAILMEVSTGEIKAISNIERMDDGSYGEALNRAVLPFEPGSVIKPISMMIAFEDGLIKSINETVDCSPFQRTKDPHAPTVKTMKQVIEMSSNTGIARVIFRGYSSDPAKYYDRLASIGFFDSIKSGIAGEQLPKVNRLTPTNSKGVNITMTSRHLDLARQTYGYNTAIPPLYTLAYYNAIANHGRLVRPHLVRGLRSEKGDSMIPISYIREQVCSPETAEKVKQCIREVVWGEHGTARLVRDDRVEIAGKTGTVFPVEFGQYNPSKRRLAFAGFFPYDNPKYSCMVLVEGPAGLSANRSSGQVMKRIALKMHARGMISDTPKLQPTTSASGKPILSASTSQPAQNAATTLRGSVRTLKPKAASASGTVPDVTGYDIQSAIKILETNGLNVQVAGSGRVVRQSIAPGTPIKRGQKIVLTLKV
;
A
#
# COMPACT_ATOMS: atom_id res chain seq x y z
N MET A 1 86.06 -0.26 -23.98
CA MET A 1 84.84 -0.03 -23.22
C MET A 1 84.95 -0.66 -21.85
N THR A 2 84.97 0.18 -20.83
CA THR A 2 85.51 -0.13 -19.51
C THR A 2 84.61 -1.04 -18.66
N LYS A 3 85.21 -2.00 -17.93
CA LYS A 3 84.55 -2.92 -16.96
C LYS A 3 83.53 -2.23 -15.98
N LYS A 4 83.62 -0.92 -15.75
CA LYS A 4 82.75 -0.12 -14.91
C LYS A 4 81.34 0.09 -15.52
N GLY A 5 81.22 0.23 -16.84
CA GLY A 5 79.92 0.46 -17.54
C GLY A 5 79.06 -0.79 -17.55
N ASN A 6 79.62 -1.97 -17.58
CA ASN A 6 78.89 -3.25 -17.55
C ASN A 6 78.32 -3.54 -16.14
N LYS A 7 79.03 -3.20 -15.07
CA LYS A 7 78.53 -3.36 -13.69
C LYS A 7 77.31 -2.48 -13.43
N ARG A 8 77.33 -1.21 -13.87
CA ARG A 8 76.18 -0.29 -13.69
C ARG A 8 74.92 -0.73 -14.42
N ARG A 9 75.08 -1.26 -15.66
CA ARG A 9 73.96 -1.84 -16.42
C ARG A 9 73.35 -3.09 -15.77
N ILE A 10 74.20 -3.91 -15.18
CA ILE A 10 73.85 -5.13 -14.45
C ILE A 10 73.02 -4.70 -13.19
N PHE A 11 73.55 -3.75 -12.39
CA PHE A 11 72.82 -3.26 -11.21
C PHE A 11 71.51 -2.63 -11.54
N ILE A 12 71.38 -1.86 -12.64
CA ILE A 12 70.10 -1.27 -13.07
C ILE A 12 69.09 -2.37 -13.45
N ARG A 13 69.52 -3.39 -14.18
CA ARG A 13 68.71 -4.56 -14.56
C ARG A 13 68.21 -5.34 -13.35
N TYR A 14 69.11 -5.61 -12.40
CA TYR A 14 68.71 -6.25 -11.14
C TYR A 14 67.74 -5.34 -10.31
N GLY A 15 68.01 -4.05 -10.27
CA GLY A 15 67.11 -3.10 -9.61
C GLY A 15 65.69 -3.10 -10.21
N ILE A 16 65.59 -3.10 -11.55
CA ILE A 16 64.30 -3.17 -12.23
C ILE A 16 63.58 -4.51 -11.93
N ILE A 17 64.32 -5.64 -11.98
CA ILE A 17 63.73 -6.95 -11.66
C ILE A 17 63.28 -7.00 -10.21
N THR A 18 64.10 -6.47 -9.27
CA THR A 18 63.73 -6.41 -7.85
C THR A 18 62.47 -5.53 -7.60
N CYS A 19 62.42 -4.34 -8.21
CA CYS A 19 61.23 -3.48 -8.12
C CYS A 19 59.99 -4.19 -8.69
N PHE A 20 60.09 -4.83 -9.84
CA PHE A 20 58.97 -5.57 -10.43
C PHE A 20 58.52 -6.74 -9.54
N SER A 21 59.48 -7.49 -8.96
CA SER A 21 59.19 -8.57 -8.00
C SER A 21 58.53 -8.05 -6.73
N LEU A 22 58.93 -6.87 -6.23
CA LEU A 22 58.30 -6.23 -5.06
C LEU A 22 56.84 -5.78 -5.36
N VAL A 23 56.58 -5.25 -6.55
CA VAL A 23 55.20 -4.87 -6.98
C VAL A 23 54.32 -6.12 -7.06
N ILE A 24 54.82 -7.21 -7.62
CA ILE A 24 54.08 -8.48 -7.66
C ILE A 24 53.83 -9.01 -6.24
N ALA A 25 54.86 -9.01 -5.39
CA ALA A 25 54.75 -9.46 -4.00
C ALA A 25 53.71 -8.62 -3.22
N PHE A 26 53.73 -7.30 -3.41
CA PHE A 26 52.73 -6.41 -2.80
C PHE A 26 51.33 -6.71 -3.32
N GLY A 27 51.16 -6.91 -4.64
CA GLY A 27 49.87 -7.30 -5.23
C GLY A 27 49.33 -8.62 -4.67
N ILE A 28 50.21 -9.60 -4.46
CA ILE A 28 49.83 -10.90 -3.85
C ILE A 28 49.44 -10.71 -2.39
N VAL A 29 50.21 -9.96 -1.61
CA VAL A 29 49.91 -9.69 -0.18
C VAL A 29 48.60 -8.88 -0.04
N TRP A 30 48.44 -7.89 -0.91
CA TRP A 30 47.19 -7.11 -0.94
C TRP A 30 45.98 -7.98 -1.29
N ASN A 31 46.12 -8.85 -2.31
CA ASN A 31 45.03 -9.76 -2.67
C ASN A 31 44.72 -10.78 -1.56
N MET A 32 45.77 -11.29 -0.89
CA MET A 32 45.60 -12.15 0.29
C MET A 32 44.87 -11.40 1.43
N PHE A 33 45.29 -10.18 1.74
CA PHE A 33 44.64 -9.37 2.75
C PHE A 33 43.16 -9.08 2.40
N ARG A 34 42.92 -8.72 1.15
CA ARG A 34 41.56 -8.49 0.64
C ARG A 34 40.69 -9.74 0.80
N THR A 35 41.16 -10.90 0.37
CA THR A 35 40.40 -12.16 0.42
C THR A 35 40.26 -12.72 1.84
N THR A 36 41.26 -12.53 2.72
CA THR A 36 41.24 -13.12 4.07
C THR A 36 40.66 -12.21 5.14
N VAL A 37 40.60 -10.87 4.91
CA VAL A 37 40.12 -9.91 5.89
C VAL A 37 38.87 -9.16 5.39
N ILE A 38 38.92 -8.62 4.16
CA ILE A 38 37.83 -7.80 3.63
C ILE A 38 36.66 -8.67 3.09
N GLU A 39 37.01 -9.71 2.38
CA GLU A 39 36.07 -10.64 1.73
C GLU A 39 35.94 -11.98 2.50
N ALA A 40 36.48 -12.06 3.72
CA ALA A 40 36.54 -13.32 4.49
C ALA A 40 35.13 -13.94 4.68
N ASP A 41 34.14 -13.13 5.03
CA ASP A 41 32.77 -13.61 5.26
C ASP A 41 32.14 -14.13 3.97
N ASP A 42 32.35 -13.45 2.84
CA ASP A 42 31.83 -13.86 1.54
C ASP A 42 32.49 -15.17 1.07
N TRP A 43 33.81 -15.29 1.28
CA TRP A 43 34.57 -16.50 0.88
C TRP A 43 34.30 -17.68 1.81
N ASN A 44 34.15 -17.44 3.11
CA ASN A 44 33.77 -18.47 4.06
C ASN A 44 32.35 -18.98 3.77
N GLU A 45 31.43 -18.09 3.49
CA GLU A 45 30.06 -18.45 3.08
C GLU A 45 30.06 -19.26 1.77
N ARG A 46 30.86 -18.86 0.77
CA ARG A 46 30.99 -19.61 -0.48
C ARG A 46 31.66 -20.98 -0.26
N ALA A 47 32.73 -21.04 0.54
CA ALA A 47 33.43 -22.29 0.83
C ALA A 47 32.52 -23.27 1.60
N GLU A 48 31.80 -22.82 2.61
CA GLU A 48 30.83 -23.63 3.31
C GLU A 48 29.71 -24.14 2.39
N ASN A 49 29.26 -23.31 1.49
CA ASN A 49 28.22 -23.65 0.53
C ASN A 49 28.66 -24.64 -0.56
N GLU A 50 29.88 -24.53 -1.05
CA GLU A 50 30.39 -25.41 -2.13
C GLU A 50 30.95 -26.74 -1.62
N LEU A 51 31.66 -26.73 -0.50
CA LEU A 51 32.36 -27.92 0.01
C LEU A 51 31.48 -28.86 0.84
N SER A 52 30.34 -28.37 1.40
CA SER A 52 29.57 -29.15 2.36
C SER A 52 28.18 -29.59 1.86
N GLY A 53 27.80 -29.28 0.62
CA GLY A 53 26.45 -29.59 0.13
C GLY A 53 25.37 -28.98 1.01
N ILE A 54 25.55 -27.70 1.41
CA ILE A 54 24.62 -26.97 2.28
C ILE A 54 23.40 -26.57 1.47
N ASP A 55 22.24 -26.95 1.97
CA ASP A 55 20.94 -26.50 1.46
C ASP A 55 20.50 -25.24 2.24
N THR A 56 20.08 -24.20 1.52
CA THR A 56 19.52 -22.99 2.12
C THR A 56 18.07 -23.22 2.48
N ILE A 57 17.72 -22.96 3.75
CA ILE A 57 16.34 -22.98 4.23
C ILE A 57 15.78 -21.57 4.16
N GLN A 58 14.80 -21.35 3.29
CA GLN A 58 14.18 -20.04 3.15
C GLN A 58 13.43 -19.66 4.45
N PRO A 59 13.57 -18.40 4.90
CA PRO A 59 12.84 -17.93 6.09
C PRO A 59 11.36 -17.77 5.79
N GLU A 60 10.55 -17.81 6.81
CA GLU A 60 9.14 -17.44 6.71
C GLU A 60 9.03 -15.93 6.68
N ARG A 61 8.44 -15.39 5.59
CA ARG A 61 8.22 -13.96 5.42
C ARG A 61 7.14 -13.48 6.40
N GLY A 62 7.39 -12.36 7.09
CA GLY A 62 6.46 -11.74 8.02
C GLY A 62 5.13 -11.35 7.36
N SER A 63 4.08 -11.28 8.14
CA SER A 63 2.74 -10.86 7.69
C SER A 63 2.63 -9.35 7.62
N ILE A 64 1.68 -8.83 6.82
CA ILE A 64 1.26 -7.42 6.84
C ILE A 64 -0.10 -7.37 7.50
N ILE A 65 -0.23 -6.58 8.56
CA ILE A 65 -1.37 -6.55 9.46
C ILE A 65 -2.00 -5.15 9.43
N ALA A 66 -3.31 -5.08 9.28
CA ALA A 66 -4.08 -3.86 9.31
C ALA A 66 -4.21 -3.28 10.73
N ALA A 67 -4.63 -2.03 10.84
CA ALA A 67 -4.80 -1.32 12.11
C ALA A 67 -5.80 -2.01 13.07
N ASN A 68 -6.81 -2.68 12.52
CA ASN A 68 -7.81 -3.45 13.24
C ASN A 68 -7.41 -4.92 13.50
N GLY A 69 -6.14 -5.29 13.24
CA GLY A 69 -5.60 -6.63 13.49
C GLY A 69 -5.84 -7.65 12.39
N ASN A 70 -6.55 -7.30 11.33
CA ASN A 70 -6.79 -8.18 10.19
C ASN A 70 -5.53 -8.34 9.34
N ILE A 71 -5.39 -9.50 8.68
CA ILE A 71 -4.21 -9.81 7.87
C ILE A 71 -4.41 -9.35 6.44
N LEU A 72 -3.57 -8.42 6.00
CA LEU A 72 -3.55 -7.91 4.64
C LEU A 72 -2.73 -8.78 3.69
N ALA A 73 -1.63 -9.37 4.19
CA ALA A 73 -0.81 -10.32 3.46
C ALA A 73 -0.14 -11.31 4.42
N CYS A 74 -0.14 -12.59 4.08
CA CYS A 74 0.57 -13.62 4.83
C CYS A 74 1.04 -14.76 3.92
N ASN A 75 1.92 -15.59 4.46
CA ASN A 75 2.37 -16.80 3.79
C ASN A 75 1.54 -18.00 4.23
N ILE A 76 1.18 -18.84 3.27
CA ILE A 76 0.62 -20.16 3.52
C ILE A 76 1.52 -21.23 2.93
N ARG A 77 1.58 -22.41 3.56
CA ARG A 77 2.25 -23.58 2.99
C ARG A 77 1.36 -24.24 1.97
N VAL A 78 1.90 -24.42 0.78
CA VAL A 78 1.24 -25.10 -0.35
C VAL A 78 2.18 -26.11 -0.94
N CYS A 79 1.67 -27.00 -1.79
CA CYS A 79 2.50 -27.94 -2.51
C CYS A 79 2.13 -28.01 -3.99
N ASP A 80 3.14 -28.29 -4.79
CA ASP A 80 2.98 -28.77 -6.15
C ASP A 80 2.90 -30.29 -6.12
N ILE A 81 1.82 -30.84 -6.68
CA ILE A 81 1.63 -32.29 -6.81
C ILE A 81 2.25 -32.73 -8.13
N LYS A 82 3.25 -33.61 -8.06
CA LYS A 82 4.04 -34.07 -9.20
C LYS A 82 4.05 -35.59 -9.29
N ILE A 83 4.16 -36.12 -10.50
CA ILE A 83 4.34 -37.57 -10.75
C ILE A 83 5.69 -37.82 -11.43
N ASP A 84 6.45 -38.77 -10.93
CA ASP A 84 7.69 -39.27 -11.55
C ASP A 84 7.34 -40.39 -12.56
N MET A 85 7.35 -40.03 -13.85
CA MET A 85 7.08 -40.97 -14.93
C MET A 85 8.26 -41.94 -15.20
N ARG A 86 9.43 -41.71 -14.55
CA ARG A 86 10.60 -42.62 -14.58
C ARG A 86 10.62 -43.58 -13.39
N HIS A 87 9.68 -43.46 -12.47
CA HIS A 87 9.64 -44.31 -11.28
C HIS A 87 9.68 -45.79 -11.65
N ASN A 88 10.54 -46.58 -10.99
CA ASN A 88 10.82 -47.98 -11.33
C ASN A 88 9.58 -48.84 -11.48
N LYS A 89 8.55 -48.61 -10.68
CA LYS A 89 7.27 -49.35 -10.78
C LYS A 89 6.46 -48.96 -12.02
N ILE A 90 6.59 -47.74 -12.52
CA ILE A 90 5.98 -47.32 -13.80
C ILE A 90 6.80 -47.86 -14.99
N ALA A 91 8.12 -47.79 -14.91
CA ALA A 91 9.03 -48.26 -15.94
C ALA A 91 8.90 -49.78 -16.24
N ARG A 92 8.53 -50.56 -15.22
CA ARG A 92 8.31 -52.03 -15.33
C ARG A 92 6.97 -52.43 -15.96
N LEU A 93 6.04 -51.49 -16.15
CA LEU A 93 4.76 -51.78 -16.76
C LEU A 93 4.92 -51.87 -18.29
N SER A 94 4.24 -52.86 -18.92
CA SER A 94 4.16 -52.90 -20.38
C SER A 94 3.41 -51.69 -20.91
N LYS A 95 3.75 -51.25 -22.14
CA LYS A 95 3.16 -50.05 -22.75
C LYS A 95 1.63 -50.10 -22.74
N LYS A 96 1.01 -51.28 -23.06
CA LYS A 96 -0.44 -51.47 -23.04
C LYS A 96 -1.03 -51.23 -21.64
N LYS A 97 -0.50 -51.91 -20.59
CA LYS A 97 -1.00 -51.76 -19.22
C LYS A 97 -0.80 -50.35 -18.68
N LEU A 98 0.30 -49.67 -19.05
CA LEU A 98 0.57 -48.30 -18.64
C LEU A 98 -0.45 -47.34 -19.30
N THR A 99 -0.76 -47.51 -20.58
CA THR A 99 -1.74 -46.71 -21.30
C THR A 99 -3.11 -46.84 -20.65
N GLU A 100 -3.64 -48.06 -20.46
CA GLU A 100 -4.93 -48.29 -19.81
C GLU A 100 -5.05 -47.62 -18.44
N LYS A 101 -4.03 -47.79 -17.61
CA LYS A 101 -4.01 -47.18 -16.25
C LYS A 101 -3.93 -45.66 -16.27
N LEU A 102 -3.14 -45.09 -17.16
CA LEU A 102 -2.99 -43.63 -17.29
C LEU A 102 -4.22 -42.99 -17.96
N ASP A 103 -4.90 -43.67 -18.87
CA ASP A 103 -6.18 -43.22 -19.44
C ASP A 103 -7.24 -43.11 -18.33
N SER A 104 -7.35 -44.12 -17.47
CA SER A 104 -8.27 -44.07 -16.31
C SER A 104 -7.90 -42.95 -15.32
N LEU A 105 -6.61 -42.68 -15.14
CA LEU A 105 -6.15 -41.54 -14.30
C LEU A 105 -6.47 -40.21 -15.01
N ALA A 106 -6.29 -40.13 -16.33
CA ALA A 106 -6.56 -38.91 -17.10
C ALA A 106 -8.00 -38.43 -16.96
N ASP A 107 -8.97 -39.37 -17.00
CA ASP A 107 -10.39 -39.04 -16.86
C ASP A 107 -10.67 -38.38 -15.51
N VAL A 108 -10.11 -38.91 -14.42
CA VAL A 108 -10.26 -38.35 -13.10
C VAL A 108 -9.51 -37.02 -12.95
N LEU A 109 -8.35 -36.87 -13.61
CA LEU A 109 -7.59 -35.62 -13.58
C LEU A 109 -8.23 -34.52 -14.43
N ASP A 110 -8.87 -34.87 -15.55
CA ASP A 110 -9.59 -33.90 -16.38
C ASP A 110 -10.78 -33.28 -15.62
N GLU A 111 -11.41 -34.04 -14.72
CA GLU A 111 -12.47 -33.55 -13.85
C GLU A 111 -11.88 -32.72 -12.67
N LYS A 112 -10.88 -33.26 -11.98
CA LYS A 112 -10.37 -32.70 -10.72
C LYS A 112 -9.33 -31.58 -10.94
N TYR A 113 -8.47 -31.72 -11.95
CA TYR A 113 -7.36 -30.80 -12.27
C TYR A 113 -7.33 -30.48 -13.76
N PRO A 114 -8.35 -29.81 -14.31
CA PRO A 114 -8.40 -29.47 -15.73
C PRO A 114 -7.19 -28.61 -16.11
N ARG A 115 -6.56 -28.91 -17.25
CA ARG A 115 -5.43 -28.12 -17.74
C ARG A 115 -5.95 -26.93 -18.54
N TYR A 116 -5.37 -25.77 -18.29
CA TYR A 116 -5.58 -24.57 -19.09
C TYR A 116 -4.50 -24.46 -20.17
N ASN A 117 -4.89 -24.07 -21.37
CA ASN A 117 -3.94 -23.61 -22.37
C ASN A 117 -3.62 -22.14 -22.08
N PRO A 118 -2.36 -21.78 -21.69
CA PRO A 118 -2.04 -20.40 -21.38
C PRO A 118 -2.04 -19.44 -22.59
N LYS A 119 -2.16 -19.99 -23.82
CA LYS A 119 -2.18 -19.18 -25.05
C LYS A 119 -3.59 -18.77 -25.51
N THR A 120 -4.62 -19.43 -25.00
CA THR A 120 -6.01 -19.03 -25.23
C THR A 120 -6.56 -18.49 -23.91
N ALA A 121 -6.70 -17.18 -23.83
CA ALA A 121 -7.27 -16.49 -22.67
C ALA A 121 -8.76 -16.81 -22.44
N ASP A 122 -9.37 -17.63 -23.29
CA ASP A 122 -10.75 -18.08 -23.16
C ASP A 122 -10.92 -19.04 -22.00
N LYS A 123 -11.66 -18.56 -21.01
CA LYS A 123 -12.07 -19.34 -19.82
C LYS A 123 -12.92 -20.56 -20.16
N GLU A 124 -13.37 -20.72 -21.37
CA GLU A 124 -14.34 -21.75 -21.78
C GLU A 124 -13.73 -22.94 -22.51
N THR A 125 -12.53 -22.87 -23.05
CA THR A 125 -11.88 -24.04 -23.66
C THR A 125 -11.14 -24.89 -22.63
N ARG A 126 -11.88 -25.51 -21.72
CA ARG A 126 -11.42 -26.68 -20.98
C ARG A 126 -11.38 -27.86 -21.99
N THR A 127 -10.23 -28.09 -22.59
CA THR A 127 -10.09 -29.27 -23.44
C THR A 127 -9.84 -30.48 -22.53
N ALA A 128 -10.90 -31.27 -22.29
CA ALA A 128 -10.85 -32.55 -21.60
C ALA A 128 -9.82 -33.55 -22.17
N ARG A 129 -9.33 -33.32 -23.37
CA ARG A 129 -8.25 -34.08 -24.02
C ARG A 129 -6.85 -33.87 -23.45
N SER A 130 -6.67 -32.98 -22.47
CA SER A 130 -5.32 -32.53 -22.16
C SER A 130 -4.48 -33.58 -21.43
N TRP A 131 -5.02 -34.34 -20.48
CA TRP A 131 -4.26 -35.32 -19.72
C TRP A 131 -3.94 -36.58 -20.51
N ARG A 132 -4.87 -37.11 -21.28
CA ARG A 132 -4.62 -38.27 -22.17
C ARG A 132 -3.53 -37.96 -23.20
N VAL A 133 -3.62 -36.82 -23.86
CA VAL A 133 -2.57 -36.37 -24.80
C VAL A 133 -1.21 -36.22 -24.10
N ARG A 134 -1.20 -35.64 -22.91
CA ARG A 134 0.05 -35.45 -22.14
C ARG A 134 0.67 -36.78 -21.71
N PHE A 135 -0.14 -37.71 -21.23
CA PHE A 135 0.34 -39.05 -20.84
C PHE A 135 0.80 -39.84 -22.05
N LYS A 136 0.11 -39.76 -23.19
CA LYS A 136 0.54 -40.39 -24.43
C LYS A 136 1.94 -39.90 -24.84
N GLN A 137 2.16 -38.58 -24.81
CA GLN A 137 3.47 -38.00 -25.09
C GLN A 137 4.59 -38.52 -24.14
N GLU A 138 4.27 -38.80 -22.88
CA GLU A 138 5.24 -39.38 -21.93
C GLU A 138 5.43 -40.91 -22.16
N ILE A 139 4.38 -41.64 -22.50
CA ILE A 139 4.40 -43.08 -22.79
C ILE A 139 5.24 -43.38 -24.04
N ASP A 140 5.13 -42.51 -25.06
CA ASP A 140 5.84 -42.67 -26.35
C ASP A 140 7.35 -42.42 -26.24
N LYS A 141 7.81 -41.81 -25.16
CA LYS A 141 9.24 -41.66 -24.82
C LYS A 141 9.80 -42.97 -24.28
N GLU A 142 11.10 -43.20 -24.53
CA GLU A 142 11.85 -44.24 -23.80
C GLU A 142 11.73 -44.01 -22.26
N PRO A 143 11.65 -45.09 -21.47
CA PRO A 143 11.43 -44.96 -20.02
C PRO A 143 12.45 -44.05 -19.32
N ASN A 144 13.72 -44.01 -19.75
CA ASN A 144 14.78 -43.17 -19.22
C ASN A 144 14.68 -41.69 -19.65
N LYS A 145 13.93 -41.37 -20.70
CA LYS A 145 13.69 -40.02 -21.24
C LYS A 145 12.36 -39.39 -20.77
N ARG A 146 11.51 -40.12 -20.03
CA ARG A 146 10.26 -39.61 -19.48
C ARG A 146 10.51 -38.52 -18.44
N THR A 147 9.54 -37.69 -18.19
CA THR A 147 9.62 -36.58 -17.24
C THR A 147 9.60 -37.08 -15.79
N ARG A 148 10.60 -36.74 -14.95
CA ARG A 148 10.60 -37.07 -13.52
C ARG A 148 9.64 -36.22 -12.69
N ALA A 149 9.37 -34.99 -13.13
CA ALA A 149 8.59 -34.00 -12.38
C ALA A 149 7.41 -33.50 -13.22
N LEU A 150 6.55 -34.45 -13.66
CA LEU A 150 5.31 -34.08 -14.37
C LEU A 150 4.33 -33.45 -13.40
N VAL A 151 4.09 -32.14 -13.54
CA VAL A 151 3.22 -31.38 -12.65
C VAL A 151 1.76 -31.73 -12.93
N ILE A 152 1.04 -32.21 -11.92
CA ILE A 152 -0.40 -32.49 -11.96
C ILE A 152 -1.19 -31.27 -11.50
N ALA A 153 -0.83 -30.71 -10.35
CA ALA A 153 -1.48 -29.52 -9.79
C ALA A 153 -0.45 -28.64 -9.10
N LYS A 154 -0.61 -27.31 -9.20
CA LYS A 154 0.25 -26.33 -8.56
C LYS A 154 -0.47 -25.61 -7.43
N ASN A 155 0.31 -25.19 -6.42
CA ASN A 155 -0.17 -24.33 -5.32
C ASN A 155 -1.40 -24.91 -4.60
N ARG A 156 -1.37 -26.21 -4.27
CA ARG A 156 -2.48 -26.88 -3.58
C ARG A 156 -2.24 -26.98 -2.09
N PRO A 157 -3.30 -26.95 -1.27
CA PRO A 157 -3.19 -27.27 0.16
C PRO A 157 -2.53 -28.65 0.35
N LEU A 158 -1.79 -28.81 1.45
CA LEU A 158 -1.04 -30.06 1.72
C LEU A 158 -1.97 -31.29 1.78
N GLU A 159 -3.19 -31.14 2.29
CA GLU A 159 -4.19 -32.23 2.41
C GLU A 159 -4.67 -32.72 1.03
N GLU A 160 -4.58 -31.88 0.02
CA GLU A 160 -4.99 -32.25 -1.34
C GLU A 160 -4.04 -33.29 -1.94
N TYR A 161 -2.77 -33.30 -1.52
CA TYR A 161 -1.82 -34.36 -1.86
C TYR A 161 -2.27 -35.73 -1.33
N ASP A 162 -2.76 -35.80 -0.08
CA ASP A 162 -3.27 -37.04 0.49
C ASP A 162 -4.50 -37.55 -0.24
N SER A 163 -5.35 -36.64 -0.70
CA SER A 163 -6.48 -36.97 -1.58
C SER A 163 -6.02 -37.45 -2.95
N ALA A 164 -4.98 -36.84 -3.54
CA ALA A 164 -4.42 -37.24 -4.83
C ALA A 164 -3.77 -38.64 -4.78
N ARG A 165 -3.20 -39.03 -3.63
CA ARG A 165 -2.68 -40.40 -3.43
C ARG A 165 -3.74 -41.49 -3.49
N LYS A 166 -5.00 -41.16 -3.27
CA LYS A 166 -6.14 -42.09 -3.33
C LYS A 166 -6.70 -42.25 -4.74
N LEU A 167 -6.21 -41.48 -5.73
CA LEU A 167 -6.68 -41.55 -7.11
C LEU A 167 -6.38 -42.93 -7.72
N VAL A 168 -7.20 -43.30 -8.68
CA VAL A 168 -7.03 -44.52 -9.46
C VAL A 168 -5.62 -44.61 -10.04
N PHE A 169 -5.05 -45.80 -10.13
CA PHE A 169 -3.65 -46.03 -10.48
C PHE A 169 -2.66 -45.60 -9.37
N ILE A 170 -2.78 -44.40 -8.80
CA ILE A 170 -1.85 -43.91 -7.75
C ILE A 170 -2.00 -44.75 -6.47
N ARG A 171 -3.22 -45.09 -6.07
CA ARG A 171 -3.52 -45.92 -4.89
C ARG A 171 -2.90 -47.32 -4.95
N ASP A 172 -2.57 -47.82 -6.16
CA ASP A 172 -1.94 -49.12 -6.36
C ASP A 172 -0.50 -49.16 -5.85
N PHE A 173 0.13 -47.98 -5.66
CA PHE A 173 1.47 -47.83 -5.13
C PHE A 173 1.44 -47.70 -3.60
N LYS A 174 1.57 -48.83 -2.90
CA LYS A 174 1.64 -48.84 -1.44
C LYS A 174 2.93 -48.16 -0.93
N GLY A 175 2.81 -47.37 0.12
CA GLY A 175 3.90 -46.66 0.78
C GLY A 175 3.96 -45.15 0.50
N ALA A 176 4.90 -44.46 1.15
CA ALA A 176 5.11 -43.01 1.02
C ALA A 176 6.53 -42.71 0.49
N GLY A 177 6.78 -41.47 0.11
CA GLY A 177 8.09 -41.01 -0.38
C GLY A 177 8.50 -41.72 -1.67
N PHE A 178 9.72 -42.16 -1.77
CA PHE A 178 10.31 -42.81 -2.95
C PHE A 178 9.63 -44.12 -3.38
N ARG A 179 8.68 -44.63 -2.61
CA ARG A 179 7.89 -45.85 -2.95
C ARG A 179 6.64 -45.53 -3.78
N CYS A 180 6.26 -44.27 -3.87
CA CYS A 180 5.10 -43.78 -4.63
C CYS A 180 5.60 -42.89 -5.76
N PRO A 181 5.13 -43.05 -7.02
CA PRO A 181 5.50 -42.15 -8.11
C PRO A 181 4.92 -40.75 -7.94
N LEU A 182 3.86 -40.59 -7.14
CA LEU A 182 3.31 -39.29 -6.79
C LEU A 182 4.05 -38.71 -5.60
N TYR A 183 4.56 -37.50 -5.72
CA TYR A 183 5.23 -36.78 -4.65
C TYR A 183 4.79 -35.31 -4.63
N LYS A 184 5.04 -34.64 -3.52
CA LYS A 184 4.78 -33.22 -3.34
C LYS A 184 6.07 -32.45 -3.21
N GLU A 185 6.08 -31.27 -3.78
CA GLU A 185 7.11 -30.27 -3.54
C GLU A 185 6.47 -29.11 -2.77
N GLU A 186 6.82 -29.01 -1.49
CA GLU A 186 6.28 -27.99 -0.61
C GLU A 186 6.98 -26.66 -0.83
N HIS A 187 6.22 -25.57 -0.83
CA HIS A 187 6.75 -24.22 -0.88
C HIS A 187 5.80 -23.25 -0.18
N SER A 188 6.31 -22.06 0.14
CA SER A 188 5.54 -20.98 0.70
C SER A 188 4.91 -20.15 -0.40
N ARG A 189 3.63 -19.80 -0.24
CA ARG A 189 2.90 -18.91 -1.15
C ARG A 189 2.38 -17.70 -0.40
N ARG A 190 2.65 -16.49 -0.94
CA ARG A 190 2.07 -15.25 -0.43
C ARG A 190 0.62 -15.14 -0.85
N ILE A 191 -0.28 -14.89 0.10
CA ILE A 191 -1.70 -14.63 -0.16
C ILE A 191 -2.10 -13.26 0.37
N TYR A 192 -3.10 -12.68 -0.26
CA TYR A 192 -3.71 -11.41 0.07
C TYR A 192 -5.20 -11.64 0.30
N PRO A 193 -5.65 -11.84 1.58
CA PRO A 193 -7.02 -12.26 1.88
C PRO A 193 -8.11 -11.32 1.36
N TYR A 194 -7.79 -10.02 1.25
CA TYR A 194 -8.70 -8.99 0.74
C TYR A 194 -8.54 -8.71 -0.77
N GLY A 195 -7.89 -9.61 -1.49
CA GLY A 195 -7.80 -9.59 -2.95
C GLY A 195 -7.05 -8.38 -3.51
N LYS A 196 -7.78 -7.45 -4.11
CA LYS A 196 -7.21 -6.26 -4.76
C LYS A 196 -7.22 -5.00 -3.88
N MET A 197 -7.86 -5.04 -2.71
CA MET A 197 -8.00 -3.89 -1.80
C MET A 197 -6.62 -3.35 -1.38
N ALA A 198 -6.41 -2.05 -1.55
CA ALA A 198 -5.17 -1.33 -1.24
C ALA A 198 -3.88 -2.00 -1.80
N ASN A 199 -4.00 -2.78 -2.86
CA ASN A 199 -2.95 -3.64 -3.39
C ASN A 199 -1.70 -2.87 -3.82
N ARG A 200 -1.85 -1.63 -4.34
CA ARG A 200 -0.70 -0.78 -4.71
C ARG A 200 0.06 -0.29 -3.50
N SER A 201 -0.61 -0.03 -2.39
CA SER A 201 0.00 0.39 -1.14
C SER A 201 0.61 -0.78 -0.39
N ILE A 202 -0.10 -1.90 -0.26
CA ILE A 202 0.41 -3.15 0.32
C ILE A 202 1.56 -3.68 -0.54
N GLY A 203 1.36 -3.72 -1.85
CA GLY A 203 2.33 -4.22 -2.82
C GLY A 203 2.20 -5.72 -3.08
N ARG A 204 3.15 -6.23 -3.85
CA ARG A 204 3.23 -7.64 -4.25
C ARG A 204 4.64 -8.16 -4.14
N VAL A 205 4.74 -9.46 -4.06
CA VAL A 205 6.00 -10.21 -4.09
C VAL A 205 6.16 -10.93 -5.42
N HIS A 206 7.38 -11.30 -5.74
CA HIS A 206 7.71 -12.21 -6.82
C HIS A 206 8.67 -13.28 -6.31
N GLU A 207 8.63 -14.45 -6.93
CA GLU A 207 9.61 -15.51 -6.70
C GLU A 207 10.83 -15.22 -7.58
N ILE A 208 12.02 -15.23 -6.97
CA ILE A 208 13.27 -15.06 -7.72
C ILE A 208 13.52 -16.31 -8.55
N SER A 209 13.36 -16.18 -9.86
CA SER A 209 13.71 -17.22 -10.83
C SER A 209 15.15 -17.05 -11.26
N THR A 210 16.10 -17.41 -10.41
CA THR A 210 17.51 -17.52 -10.78
C THR A 210 17.82 -18.99 -11.07
N GLY A 211 18.77 -19.25 -11.99
CA GLY A 211 19.30 -20.60 -12.21
C GLY A 211 20.04 -21.18 -10.99
N ASP A 212 20.14 -20.42 -9.91
CA ASP A 212 20.79 -20.81 -8.66
C ASP A 212 19.82 -21.66 -7.80
N PRO A 213 20.12 -22.96 -7.58
CA PRO A 213 19.30 -23.82 -6.74
C PRO A 213 19.13 -23.33 -5.30
N LYS A 214 20.07 -22.53 -4.79
CA LYS A 214 20.06 -22.00 -3.41
C LYS A 214 19.00 -20.90 -3.23
N LYS A 215 18.60 -20.22 -4.31
CA LYS A 215 17.57 -19.17 -4.32
C LYS A 215 16.20 -19.66 -4.77
N LYS A 216 16.07 -20.96 -4.99
CA LYS A 216 14.79 -21.55 -5.36
C LYS A 216 13.74 -21.33 -4.25
N GLY A 217 12.60 -20.76 -4.63
CA GLY A 217 11.53 -20.44 -3.67
C GLY A 217 11.75 -19.16 -2.86
N GLU A 218 12.80 -18.39 -3.14
CA GLU A 218 13.01 -17.08 -2.50
C GLU A 218 11.95 -16.09 -3.00
N ILE A 219 11.19 -15.52 -2.06
CA ILE A 219 10.12 -14.56 -2.33
C ILE A 219 10.58 -13.18 -1.86
N ARG A 220 10.63 -12.22 -2.79
CA ARG A 220 11.04 -10.83 -2.52
C ARG A 220 9.93 -9.84 -2.85
N GLY A 221 9.93 -8.71 -2.14
CA GLY A 221 9.02 -7.62 -2.39
C GLY A 221 9.27 -6.94 -3.73
N TYR A 222 8.21 -6.84 -4.55
CA TYR A 222 8.28 -6.22 -5.88
C TYR A 222 7.76 -4.77 -5.88
N SER A 223 6.72 -4.49 -5.11
CA SER A 223 6.07 -3.17 -5.06
C SER A 223 5.51 -2.86 -3.67
N GLY A 224 5.07 -1.63 -3.44
CA GLY A 224 4.40 -1.17 -2.21
C GLY A 224 5.21 -1.42 -0.94
N LEU A 225 4.53 -1.64 0.18
CA LEU A 225 5.13 -1.95 1.49
C LEU A 225 5.94 -3.24 1.45
N GLU A 226 5.51 -4.23 0.65
CA GLU A 226 6.26 -5.48 0.44
C GLU A 226 7.69 -5.21 -0.03
N ARG A 227 7.90 -4.23 -0.94
CA ARG A 227 9.21 -3.83 -1.43
C ARG A 227 9.91 -2.86 -0.47
N PHE A 228 9.16 -1.88 0.05
CA PHE A 228 9.74 -0.82 0.86
C PHE A 228 10.37 -1.36 2.15
N LEU A 229 9.74 -2.39 2.76
CA LEU A 229 10.19 -3.03 3.99
C LEU A 229 10.60 -4.50 3.74
N ASP A 230 11.12 -4.82 2.54
CA ASP A 230 11.46 -6.19 2.18
C ASP A 230 12.48 -6.82 3.13
N SER A 231 13.49 -6.07 3.57
CA SER A 231 14.52 -6.55 4.49
C SER A 231 13.96 -6.97 5.85
N GLN A 232 12.97 -6.24 6.35
CA GLN A 232 12.31 -6.54 7.63
C GLN A 232 11.35 -7.73 7.49
N LEU A 233 10.58 -7.75 6.39
CA LEU A 233 9.60 -8.80 6.12
C LEU A 233 10.24 -10.15 5.75
N TYR A 234 11.37 -10.15 5.07
CA TYR A 234 12.00 -11.36 4.55
C TYR A 234 12.56 -12.26 5.64
N GLY A 235 13.20 -11.69 6.65
CA GLY A 235 13.89 -12.44 7.70
C GLY A 235 15.32 -12.85 7.31
N LYS A 236 15.85 -13.91 7.96
CA LYS A 236 17.21 -14.42 7.67
C LYS A 236 17.13 -15.90 7.29
N PRO A 237 17.79 -16.30 6.18
CA PRO A 237 17.81 -17.69 5.77
C PRO A 237 18.55 -18.57 6.79
N GLY A 238 18.12 -19.81 6.89
CA GLY A 238 18.82 -20.87 7.61
C GLY A 238 19.63 -21.74 6.68
N TYR A 239 20.46 -22.62 7.27
CA TYR A 239 21.32 -23.54 6.54
C TYR A 239 21.20 -24.95 7.09
N ALA A 240 21.24 -25.94 6.19
CA ALA A 240 21.24 -27.34 6.54
C ALA A 240 22.31 -28.09 5.76
N LYS A 241 23.06 -28.98 6.44
CA LYS A 241 24.01 -29.88 5.81
C LYS A 241 23.35 -31.17 5.36
N LYS A 242 23.70 -31.67 4.19
CA LYS A 242 23.31 -33.01 3.76
C LYS A 242 24.17 -34.02 4.49
N VAL A 243 23.52 -34.93 5.19
CA VAL A 243 24.18 -36.02 5.94
C VAL A 243 23.81 -37.35 5.29
N ALA A 244 24.82 -38.16 4.99
CA ALA A 244 24.58 -39.50 4.49
C ALA A 244 23.94 -40.36 5.61
N LEU A 245 22.84 -41.00 5.29
CA LEU A 245 22.17 -41.98 6.14
C LEU A 245 22.31 -43.36 5.51
N THR A 246 22.10 -44.41 6.29
CA THR A 246 22.20 -45.82 5.85
C THR A 246 21.36 -46.16 4.62
N LYS A 247 20.32 -45.40 4.33
CA LYS A 247 19.43 -45.55 3.16
C LYS A 247 19.07 -44.19 2.52
N GLY A 248 20.07 -43.39 2.16
CA GLY A 248 19.85 -42.10 1.47
C GLY A 248 20.56 -40.94 2.18
N TYR A 249 20.03 -39.73 1.97
CA TYR A 249 20.58 -38.51 2.57
C TYR A 249 19.53 -37.91 3.51
N GLY A 250 19.94 -37.44 4.67
CA GLY A 250 19.19 -36.62 5.60
C GLY A 250 19.68 -35.17 5.52
N SER A 251 18.94 -34.27 6.13
CA SER A 251 19.29 -32.86 6.25
C SER A 251 19.44 -32.51 7.73
N TRP A 252 20.60 -31.99 8.13
CA TRP A 252 20.86 -31.53 9.49
C TRP A 252 20.89 -30.01 9.50
N ILE A 253 19.99 -29.36 10.23
CA ILE A 253 19.92 -27.90 10.33
C ILE A 253 21.11 -27.42 11.17
N THR A 254 22.02 -26.69 10.56
CA THR A 254 23.18 -26.08 11.21
C THR A 254 22.84 -24.69 11.74
N THR A 255 22.03 -23.94 11.01
CA THR A 255 21.52 -22.64 11.42
C THR A 255 20.03 -22.57 11.13
N PRO A 256 19.19 -22.40 12.13
CA PRO A 256 17.73 -22.29 11.91
C PRO A 256 17.41 -20.97 11.18
N PRO A 257 16.44 -20.95 10.27
CA PRO A 257 15.96 -19.72 9.66
C PRO A 257 15.30 -18.82 10.69
N GLN A 258 15.49 -17.51 10.57
CA GLN A 258 14.80 -16.53 11.41
C GLN A 258 13.65 -15.92 10.62
N ARG A 259 12.44 -16.04 11.15
CA ARG A 259 11.23 -15.45 10.58
C ARG A 259 11.38 -13.92 10.47
N GLY A 260 10.84 -13.33 9.39
CA GLY A 260 10.74 -11.88 9.24
C GLY A 260 9.76 -11.26 10.23
N TYR A 261 9.92 -9.96 10.46
CA TYR A 261 8.99 -9.20 11.29
C TYR A 261 7.62 -9.09 10.62
N ASP A 262 6.55 -9.14 11.40
CA ASP A 262 5.24 -8.74 10.93
C ASP A 262 5.15 -7.21 10.90
N LEU A 263 4.58 -6.66 9.84
CA LEU A 263 4.40 -5.23 9.64
C LEU A 263 3.03 -4.79 10.16
N LEU A 264 3.01 -3.89 11.13
CA LEU A 264 1.79 -3.26 11.62
C LEU A 264 1.53 -2.00 10.82
N THR A 265 0.44 -1.99 10.03
CA THR A 265 0.07 -0.85 9.19
C THR A 265 -0.96 0.04 9.86
N THR A 266 -1.12 1.25 9.33
CA THR A 266 -2.17 2.19 9.75
C THR A 266 -3.49 1.96 9.01
N ILE A 267 -3.47 1.16 7.93
CA ILE A 267 -4.65 0.87 7.10
C ILE A 267 -5.70 0.15 7.94
N ASP A 268 -6.90 0.71 7.97
CA ASP A 268 -8.09 0.09 8.54
C ASP A 268 -8.96 -0.45 7.41
N ILE A 269 -9.28 -1.74 7.47
CA ILE A 269 -9.97 -2.42 6.37
C ILE A 269 -11.38 -1.88 6.17
N ASP A 270 -12.09 -1.58 7.26
CA ASP A 270 -13.45 -1.09 7.19
C ASP A 270 -13.50 0.33 6.59
N LEU A 271 -12.49 1.16 6.94
CA LEU A 271 -12.34 2.50 6.36
C LEU A 271 -11.85 2.43 4.91
N GLN A 272 -10.96 1.48 4.58
CA GLN A 272 -10.49 1.27 3.21
C GLN A 272 -11.67 0.86 2.29
N ASP A 273 -12.54 -0.04 2.75
CA ASP A 273 -13.74 -0.47 2.04
C ASP A 273 -14.68 0.72 1.75
N ILE A 274 -14.97 1.51 2.80
CA ILE A 274 -15.80 2.72 2.66
C ILE A 274 -15.24 3.69 1.62
N VAL A 275 -13.92 3.94 1.66
CA VAL A 275 -13.25 4.89 0.75
C VAL A 275 -13.25 4.37 -0.68
N GLU A 276 -12.91 3.10 -0.88
CA GLU A 276 -12.84 2.48 -2.20
C GLU A 276 -14.21 2.38 -2.87
N GLU A 277 -15.24 1.94 -2.12
CA GLU A 277 -16.61 1.88 -2.60
C GLU A 277 -17.12 3.29 -2.96
N SER A 278 -16.94 4.29 -2.05
CA SER A 278 -17.42 5.64 -2.29
C SER A 278 -16.76 6.31 -3.51
N LEU A 279 -15.47 6.04 -3.72
CA LEU A 279 -14.74 6.54 -4.88
C LEU A 279 -15.21 5.84 -6.17
N THR A 280 -15.38 4.53 -6.12
CA THR A 280 -15.80 3.71 -7.27
C THR A 280 -17.22 4.08 -7.72
N ASP A 281 -18.15 4.25 -6.78
CA ASP A 281 -19.52 4.63 -7.07
C ASP A 281 -19.59 5.94 -7.85
N ILE A 282 -18.92 6.99 -7.34
CA ILE A 282 -18.91 8.31 -7.99
C ILE A 282 -18.18 8.28 -9.33
N CYS A 283 -17.07 7.57 -9.42
CA CYS A 283 -16.35 7.44 -10.69
C CYS A 283 -17.20 6.71 -11.74
N THR A 284 -17.96 5.70 -11.33
CA THR A 284 -18.88 4.95 -12.22
C THR A 284 -20.05 5.85 -12.65
N GLU A 285 -20.68 6.55 -11.71
CA GLU A 285 -21.81 7.45 -11.98
C GLU A 285 -21.47 8.55 -13.00
N HIS A 286 -20.24 9.08 -12.92
CA HIS A 286 -19.80 10.18 -13.77
C HIS A 286 -18.80 9.77 -14.86
N SER A 287 -18.59 8.49 -15.08
CA SER A 287 -17.64 7.96 -16.08
C SER A 287 -16.24 8.61 -15.99
N CYS A 288 -15.74 8.78 -14.76
CA CYS A 288 -14.41 9.32 -14.54
C CYS A 288 -13.33 8.39 -15.12
N LYS A 289 -12.24 8.94 -15.65
CA LYS A 289 -11.13 8.15 -16.16
C LYS A 289 -10.38 7.45 -15.04
N TRP A 290 -10.12 8.19 -13.95
CA TRP A 290 -9.47 7.67 -12.75
C TRP A 290 -9.83 8.51 -11.53
N GLY A 291 -9.58 7.96 -10.35
CA GLY A 291 -9.74 8.64 -9.07
C GLY A 291 -8.72 8.20 -8.04
N THR A 292 -8.41 9.10 -7.11
CA THR A 292 -7.65 8.80 -5.88
C THR A 292 -8.34 9.44 -4.68
N ALA A 293 -8.37 8.72 -3.56
CA ALA A 293 -8.88 9.21 -2.30
C ALA A 293 -7.97 8.77 -1.15
N ILE A 294 -7.69 9.68 -0.22
CA ILE A 294 -6.83 9.46 0.94
C ILE A 294 -7.60 9.89 2.17
N LEU A 295 -7.73 9.02 3.16
CA LEU A 295 -8.32 9.30 4.47
C LEU A 295 -7.25 9.19 5.54
N MET A 296 -7.04 10.25 6.34
CA MET A 296 -5.99 10.35 7.34
C MET A 296 -6.57 10.79 8.68
N GLU A 297 -6.08 10.22 9.77
CA GLU A 297 -6.43 10.63 11.13
C GLU A 297 -5.70 11.92 11.49
N VAL A 298 -6.44 12.89 12.00
CA VAL A 298 -5.91 14.25 12.24
C VAL A 298 -4.83 14.27 13.29
N SER A 299 -5.00 13.61 14.41
CA SER A 299 -4.12 13.66 15.56
C SER A 299 -2.79 12.91 15.36
N THR A 300 -2.80 11.84 14.60
CA THR A 300 -1.67 10.91 14.47
C THR A 300 -0.94 11.02 13.13
N GLY A 301 -1.62 11.45 12.06
CA GLY A 301 -1.13 11.39 10.70
C GLY A 301 -1.20 9.98 10.07
N GLU A 302 -1.85 9.03 10.74
CA GLU A 302 -2.07 7.69 10.21
C GLU A 302 -2.94 7.71 8.96
N ILE A 303 -2.46 7.20 7.86
CA ILE A 303 -3.25 7.00 6.65
C ILE A 303 -4.11 5.76 6.86
N LYS A 304 -5.40 5.97 7.15
CA LYS A 304 -6.35 4.89 7.45
C LYS A 304 -6.83 4.18 6.18
N ALA A 305 -6.93 4.92 5.08
CA ALA A 305 -7.32 4.39 3.79
C ALA A 305 -6.69 5.17 2.65
N ILE A 306 -6.36 4.47 1.57
CA ILE A 306 -5.83 5.05 0.35
C ILE A 306 -6.32 4.21 -0.84
N SER A 307 -7.12 4.81 -1.71
CA SER A 307 -7.68 4.16 -2.89
C SER A 307 -7.24 4.87 -4.16
N ASN A 308 -6.89 4.08 -5.18
CA ASN A 308 -6.50 4.56 -6.50
C ASN A 308 -7.15 3.67 -7.54
N ILE A 309 -8.12 4.19 -8.27
CA ILE A 309 -8.86 3.44 -9.27
C ILE A 309 -8.73 4.06 -10.65
N GLU A 310 -8.82 3.22 -11.66
CA GLU A 310 -8.84 3.63 -13.07
C GLU A 310 -9.87 2.78 -13.84
N ARG A 311 -10.51 3.40 -14.81
CA ARG A 311 -11.47 2.73 -15.68
C ARG A 311 -10.72 1.79 -16.63
N MET A 312 -11.12 0.52 -16.62
CA MET A 312 -10.60 -0.54 -17.47
C MET A 312 -11.30 -0.56 -18.84
N ASP A 313 -10.77 -1.32 -19.79
CA ASP A 313 -11.32 -1.42 -21.14
C ASP A 313 -12.74 -2.02 -21.17
N ASP A 314 -13.08 -2.87 -20.19
CA ASP A 314 -14.42 -3.44 -20.00
C ASP A 314 -15.40 -2.50 -19.31
N GLY A 315 -14.96 -1.26 -18.98
CA GLY A 315 -15.76 -0.25 -18.29
C GLY A 315 -15.81 -0.40 -16.78
N SER A 316 -15.29 -1.47 -16.20
CA SER A 316 -15.13 -1.64 -14.76
C SER A 316 -14.02 -0.75 -14.22
N TYR A 317 -13.97 -0.61 -12.88
CA TYR A 317 -12.88 0.09 -12.21
C TYR A 317 -11.99 -0.92 -11.48
N GLY A 318 -10.69 -0.71 -11.59
CA GLY A 318 -9.69 -1.51 -10.89
C GLY A 318 -8.62 -0.64 -10.26
N GLU A 319 -7.90 -1.21 -9.29
CA GLU A 319 -6.80 -0.50 -8.66
C GLU A 319 -5.66 -0.26 -9.64
N ALA A 320 -5.20 0.98 -9.69
CA ALA A 320 -4.24 1.48 -10.65
C ALA A 320 -3.03 2.16 -10.00
N LEU A 321 -2.34 3.02 -10.77
CA LEU A 321 -1.21 3.80 -10.32
C LEU A 321 -1.56 4.62 -9.07
N ASN A 322 -0.69 4.61 -8.05
CA ASN A 322 -0.89 5.41 -6.85
C ASN A 322 -0.67 6.90 -7.15
N ARG A 323 -1.76 7.60 -7.45
CA ARG A 323 -1.77 9.02 -7.77
C ARG A 323 -1.73 9.93 -6.54
N ALA A 324 -1.93 9.38 -5.36
CA ALA A 324 -1.86 10.13 -4.10
C ALA A 324 -0.49 10.81 -3.87
N VAL A 325 0.58 10.22 -4.41
CA VAL A 325 1.97 10.67 -4.25
C VAL A 325 2.59 11.26 -5.52
N LEU A 326 1.82 11.36 -6.60
CA LEU A 326 2.27 11.97 -7.85
C LEU A 326 1.86 13.45 -7.91
N PRO A 327 2.71 14.34 -8.45
CA PRO A 327 2.42 15.75 -8.48
C PRO A 327 1.44 16.10 -9.61
N PHE A 328 0.42 16.89 -9.25
CA PHE A 328 -0.56 17.48 -10.14
C PHE A 328 -0.73 18.97 -9.83
N GLU A 329 -1.20 19.77 -10.79
CA GLU A 329 -1.68 21.10 -10.46
C GLU A 329 -2.86 21.00 -9.48
N PRO A 330 -2.75 21.54 -8.25
CA PRO A 330 -3.77 21.40 -7.23
C PRO A 330 -4.99 22.29 -7.52
N GLY A 331 -4.82 23.37 -8.24
CA GLY A 331 -5.84 24.39 -8.40
C GLY A 331 -6.23 25.02 -7.07
N SER A 332 -7.48 25.41 -6.96
CA SER A 332 -8.00 26.20 -5.81
C SER A 332 -7.90 25.51 -4.44
N VAL A 333 -7.53 24.23 -4.33
CA VAL A 333 -7.30 23.59 -3.02
C VAL A 333 -6.02 24.10 -2.35
N ILE A 334 -5.12 24.80 -3.05
CA ILE A 334 -3.95 25.46 -2.45
C ILE A 334 -4.30 26.75 -1.69
N LYS A 335 -5.41 27.41 -2.02
CA LYS A 335 -5.75 28.73 -1.48
C LYS A 335 -5.80 28.83 0.05
N PRO A 336 -6.32 27.82 0.80
CA PRO A 336 -6.23 27.83 2.24
C PRO A 336 -4.80 27.86 2.77
N ILE A 337 -3.83 27.24 2.08
CA ILE A 337 -2.41 27.29 2.44
C ILE A 337 -1.85 28.70 2.19
N SER A 338 -2.17 29.30 1.04
CA SER A 338 -1.80 30.70 0.76
C SER A 338 -2.42 31.68 1.77
N MET A 339 -3.68 31.44 2.15
CA MET A 339 -4.35 32.25 3.19
C MET A 339 -3.72 32.09 4.56
N MET A 340 -3.34 30.85 4.94
CA MET A 340 -2.61 30.56 6.17
C MET A 340 -1.32 31.40 6.24
N ILE A 341 -0.53 31.41 5.16
CA ILE A 341 0.67 32.23 5.05
C ILE A 341 0.33 33.72 5.17
N ALA A 342 -0.73 34.18 4.53
CA ALA A 342 -1.13 35.58 4.56
C ALA A 342 -1.50 36.06 5.98
N PHE A 343 -2.15 35.23 6.78
CA PHE A 343 -2.44 35.53 8.20
C PHE A 343 -1.18 35.54 9.07
N GLU A 344 -0.34 34.54 8.92
CA GLU A 344 0.91 34.42 9.71
C GLU A 344 1.88 35.59 9.43
N ASP A 345 1.94 36.05 8.19
CA ASP A 345 2.81 37.15 7.77
C ASP A 345 2.14 38.52 7.94
N GLY A 346 0.95 38.57 8.56
CA GLY A 346 0.22 39.81 8.84
C GLY A 346 -0.29 40.58 7.62
N LEU A 347 -0.32 39.93 6.45
CA LEU A 347 -0.83 40.54 5.21
C LEU A 347 -2.33 40.79 5.25
N ILE A 348 -3.03 40.08 6.11
CA ILE A 348 -4.43 40.25 6.44
C ILE A 348 -4.65 39.95 7.95
N LYS A 349 -5.51 40.72 8.61
CA LYS A 349 -5.69 40.64 10.06
C LYS A 349 -6.96 39.86 10.46
N SER A 350 -8.00 39.98 9.65
CA SER A 350 -9.32 39.41 9.97
C SER A 350 -9.94 38.70 8.78
N ILE A 351 -10.70 37.63 9.06
CA ILE A 351 -11.52 36.95 8.05
C ILE A 351 -12.62 37.86 7.43
N ASN A 352 -12.96 38.95 8.14
CA ASN A 352 -13.95 39.95 7.70
C ASN A 352 -13.29 41.14 6.99
N GLU A 353 -11.96 41.21 6.91
CA GLU A 353 -11.27 42.25 6.16
C GLU A 353 -11.62 42.15 4.67
N THR A 354 -11.94 43.28 4.07
CA THR A 354 -12.34 43.34 2.65
C THR A 354 -11.14 43.37 1.72
N VAL A 355 -11.27 42.66 0.62
CA VAL A 355 -10.27 42.53 -0.45
C VAL A 355 -10.91 42.91 -1.77
N ASP A 356 -10.22 43.75 -2.54
CA ASP A 356 -10.58 44.04 -3.93
C ASP A 356 -10.32 42.80 -4.79
N CYS A 357 -11.38 42.29 -5.44
CA CYS A 357 -11.37 41.13 -6.32
C CYS A 357 -11.62 41.52 -7.81
N SER A 358 -11.41 42.78 -8.17
CA SER A 358 -11.42 43.23 -9.56
C SER A 358 -10.34 42.52 -10.39
N PRO A 359 -10.40 42.51 -11.73
CA PRO A 359 -9.41 41.83 -12.55
C PRO A 359 -7.98 42.20 -12.18
N PHE A 360 -7.11 41.18 -12.05
CA PHE A 360 -5.75 41.33 -11.56
C PHE A 360 -4.79 40.32 -12.19
N GLN A 361 -3.60 40.73 -12.61
CA GLN A 361 -2.56 39.89 -13.22
C GLN A 361 -3.15 38.94 -14.30
N ARG A 362 -3.85 39.51 -15.28
CA ARG A 362 -4.55 38.80 -16.38
C ARG A 362 -5.56 37.72 -15.89
N THR A 363 -5.99 37.81 -14.66
CA THR A 363 -6.99 36.91 -14.08
C THR A 363 -8.25 37.73 -13.79
N LYS A 364 -9.43 37.12 -14.02
CA LYS A 364 -10.73 37.67 -13.72
C LYS A 364 -11.57 36.60 -13.00
N ASP A 365 -12.20 36.97 -11.89
CA ASP A 365 -13.16 36.10 -11.24
C ASP A 365 -14.47 36.04 -12.02
N PRO A 366 -15.13 34.87 -12.10
CA PRO A 366 -16.37 34.73 -12.87
C PRO A 366 -17.59 35.37 -12.17
N HIS A 367 -17.51 35.73 -10.89
CA HIS A 367 -18.66 36.13 -10.08
C HIS A 367 -18.45 37.47 -9.36
N ALA A 368 -19.47 38.34 -9.41
CA ALA A 368 -19.64 39.52 -8.55
C ALA A 368 -19.87 39.09 -7.08
N PRO A 369 -19.63 39.93 -6.07
CA PRO A 369 -19.14 41.30 -6.16
C PRO A 369 -17.60 41.39 -6.36
N THR A 370 -17.12 42.58 -6.75
CA THR A 370 -15.67 42.86 -6.87
C THR A 370 -14.98 43.13 -5.55
N VAL A 371 -15.73 43.42 -4.49
CA VAL A 371 -15.20 43.53 -3.12
C VAL A 371 -15.77 42.38 -2.30
N LYS A 372 -14.88 41.59 -1.65
CA LYS A 372 -15.24 40.43 -0.85
C LYS A 372 -14.51 40.47 0.48
N THR A 373 -15.12 39.99 1.54
CA THR A 373 -14.38 39.67 2.76
C THR A 373 -13.40 38.53 2.50
N MET A 374 -12.35 38.41 3.29
CA MET A 374 -11.40 37.30 3.16
C MET A 374 -12.08 35.93 3.29
N LYS A 375 -13.11 35.84 4.12
CA LYS A 375 -13.98 34.66 4.22
C LYS A 375 -14.66 34.36 2.89
N GLN A 376 -15.26 35.35 2.23
CA GLN A 376 -15.91 35.21 0.91
C GLN A 376 -14.90 34.92 -0.23
N VAL A 377 -13.66 35.39 -0.11
CA VAL A 377 -12.58 35.04 -1.07
C VAL A 377 -12.39 33.52 -1.13
N ILE A 378 -12.45 32.82 0.00
CA ILE A 378 -12.33 31.36 0.07
C ILE A 378 -13.65 30.67 -0.26
N GLU A 379 -14.77 31.15 0.27
CA GLU A 379 -16.13 30.64 0.01
C GLU A 379 -16.41 30.58 -1.50
N MET A 380 -16.23 31.70 -2.20
CA MET A 380 -16.49 31.85 -3.63
C MET A 380 -15.28 31.46 -4.50
N SER A 381 -14.20 31.06 -3.89
CA SER A 381 -12.95 30.63 -4.57
C SER A 381 -12.33 31.72 -5.47
N SER A 382 -12.29 32.97 -5.00
CA SER A 382 -11.71 34.10 -5.75
C SER A 382 -10.21 33.90 -6.02
N ASN A 383 -9.81 33.93 -7.29
CA ASN A 383 -8.40 33.90 -7.69
C ASN A 383 -7.74 35.25 -7.50
N THR A 384 -8.47 36.31 -7.88
CA THR A 384 -7.97 37.68 -7.80
C THR A 384 -7.79 38.13 -6.34
N GLY A 385 -8.73 37.76 -5.45
CA GLY A 385 -8.66 38.10 -4.05
C GLY A 385 -7.45 37.52 -3.35
N ILE A 386 -7.21 36.18 -3.48
CA ILE A 386 -6.06 35.56 -2.85
C ILE A 386 -4.74 36.06 -3.43
N ALA A 387 -4.66 36.30 -4.74
CA ALA A 387 -3.47 36.83 -5.38
C ALA A 387 -3.13 38.23 -4.85
N ARG A 388 -4.12 39.15 -4.76
CA ARG A 388 -3.89 40.49 -4.22
C ARG A 388 -3.41 40.49 -2.76
N VAL A 389 -3.95 39.59 -1.95
CA VAL A 389 -3.50 39.47 -0.56
C VAL A 389 -2.03 39.06 -0.49
N ILE A 390 -1.63 38.05 -1.23
CA ILE A 390 -0.21 37.60 -1.26
C ILE A 390 0.70 38.68 -1.87
N PHE A 391 0.24 39.44 -2.85
CA PHE A 391 1.01 40.56 -3.42
C PHE A 391 1.34 41.67 -2.40
N ARG A 392 0.57 41.84 -1.33
CA ARG A 392 0.86 42.83 -0.27
C ARG A 392 2.25 42.59 0.35
N GLY A 393 2.69 41.32 0.48
CA GLY A 393 3.98 40.98 1.09
C GLY A 393 5.06 40.54 0.11
N TYR A 394 4.68 40.07 -1.08
CA TYR A 394 5.61 39.35 -1.96
C TYR A 394 5.79 39.98 -3.36
N SER A 395 5.11 41.07 -3.66
CA SER A 395 5.21 41.71 -4.99
C SER A 395 6.58 42.31 -5.25
N SER A 396 7.26 42.89 -4.26
CA SER A 396 8.60 43.46 -4.40
C SER A 396 9.66 42.38 -4.69
N ASP A 397 9.51 41.18 -4.13
CA ASP A 397 10.40 40.05 -4.36
C ASP A 397 9.58 38.72 -4.38
N PRO A 398 9.08 38.32 -5.56
CA PRO A 398 8.28 37.13 -5.73
C PRO A 398 8.98 35.80 -5.28
N ALA A 399 10.33 35.78 -5.24
CA ALA A 399 11.08 34.60 -4.82
C ALA A 399 10.85 34.28 -3.32
N LYS A 400 10.59 35.28 -2.50
CA LYS A 400 10.33 35.13 -1.06
C LYS A 400 9.09 34.28 -0.76
N TYR A 401 8.11 34.23 -1.67
CA TYR A 401 6.95 33.35 -1.49
C TYR A 401 7.34 31.87 -1.51
N TYR A 402 8.26 31.49 -2.42
CA TYR A 402 8.84 30.15 -2.41
C TYR A 402 9.62 29.88 -1.10
N ASP A 403 10.44 30.84 -0.67
CA ASP A 403 11.23 30.69 0.56
C ASP A 403 10.30 30.55 1.79
N ARG A 404 9.17 31.25 1.78
CA ARG A 404 8.14 31.11 2.83
C ARG A 404 7.46 29.73 2.81
N LEU A 405 7.15 29.20 1.63
CA LEU A 405 6.67 27.81 1.50
C LEU A 405 7.71 26.81 2.03
N ALA A 406 8.99 27.02 1.72
CA ALA A 406 10.08 26.17 2.24
C ALA A 406 10.18 26.23 3.77
N SER A 407 10.03 27.41 4.37
CA SER A 407 10.12 27.60 5.83
C SER A 407 9.07 26.80 6.62
N ILE A 408 7.88 26.58 6.04
CA ILE A 408 6.83 25.77 6.64
C ILE A 408 6.95 24.26 6.29
N GLY A 409 8.04 23.84 5.64
CA GLY A 409 8.28 22.42 5.31
C GLY A 409 7.58 21.93 4.07
N PHE A 410 7.13 22.83 3.16
CA PHE A 410 6.34 22.46 2.00
C PHE A 410 7.08 21.54 1.01
N PHE A 411 8.40 21.63 0.97
CA PHE A 411 9.26 20.82 0.10
C PHE A 411 9.98 19.70 0.84
N ASP A 412 9.72 19.51 2.13
CA ASP A 412 10.33 18.41 2.90
C ASP A 412 9.71 17.08 2.51
N SER A 413 10.53 16.02 2.45
CA SER A 413 10.03 14.69 2.20
C SER A 413 9.13 14.22 3.35
N ILE A 414 7.92 13.79 3.04
CA ILE A 414 6.97 13.23 4.01
C ILE A 414 7.50 11.90 4.54
N LYS A 415 8.15 11.08 3.71
CA LYS A 415 8.58 9.70 4.05
C LYS A 415 7.41 8.86 4.58
N SER A 416 6.31 8.90 3.86
CA SER A 416 5.04 8.26 4.25
C SER A 416 5.09 6.73 4.27
N GLY A 417 6.11 6.12 3.68
CA GLY A 417 6.17 4.68 3.41
C GLY A 417 5.45 4.26 2.13
N ILE A 418 4.93 5.21 1.36
CA ILE A 418 4.31 4.93 0.06
C ILE A 418 5.38 4.94 -1.03
N ALA A 419 5.47 3.87 -1.78
CA ALA A 419 6.43 3.77 -2.88
C ALA A 419 6.12 4.79 -3.99
N GLY A 420 7.16 5.46 -4.50
CA GLY A 420 7.03 6.42 -5.59
C GLY A 420 6.65 7.84 -5.15
N GLU A 421 6.74 8.15 -3.86
CA GLU A 421 6.52 9.50 -3.33
C GLU A 421 7.42 10.52 -4.04
N GLN A 422 6.80 11.59 -4.55
CA GLN A 422 7.47 12.71 -5.20
C GLN A 422 7.27 13.99 -4.39
N LEU A 423 8.24 14.91 -4.51
CA LEU A 423 8.18 16.21 -3.85
C LEU A 423 7.30 17.19 -4.64
N PRO A 424 6.72 18.20 -3.99
CA PRO A 424 6.09 19.33 -4.63
C PRO A 424 7.06 20.07 -5.55
N LYS A 425 6.57 20.51 -6.69
CA LYS A 425 7.32 21.29 -7.66
C LYS A 425 6.68 22.68 -7.80
N VAL A 426 7.37 23.68 -7.32
CA VAL A 426 7.01 25.10 -7.43
C VAL A 426 8.25 25.83 -7.89
N ASN A 427 8.11 26.70 -8.89
CA ASN A 427 9.25 27.46 -9.38
C ASN A 427 9.57 28.62 -8.43
N ARG A 428 10.83 28.74 -8.01
CA ARG A 428 11.33 29.94 -7.32
C ARG A 428 11.46 31.08 -8.31
N LEU A 429 10.71 32.16 -8.11
CA LEU A 429 10.54 33.24 -9.07
C LEU A 429 11.71 34.26 -9.01
N THR A 430 12.91 33.81 -9.37
CA THR A 430 14.14 34.60 -9.40
C THR A 430 14.22 35.50 -10.64
N PRO A 431 15.01 36.60 -10.62
CA PRO A 431 15.21 37.44 -11.78
C PRO A 431 15.82 36.73 -12.98
N THR A 432 16.58 35.65 -12.72
CA THR A 432 17.22 34.84 -13.77
C THR A 432 16.84 33.37 -13.55
N ASN A 433 16.46 32.66 -14.60
CA ASN A 433 16.17 31.25 -14.53
C ASN A 433 17.45 30.38 -14.51
N SER A 434 17.29 29.06 -14.35
CA SER A 434 18.40 28.09 -14.33
C SER A 434 19.23 28.03 -15.61
N LYS A 435 18.75 28.63 -16.72
CA LYS A 435 19.45 28.74 -18.01
C LYS A 435 20.12 30.09 -18.23
N GLY A 436 20.16 30.94 -17.20
CA GLY A 436 20.76 32.30 -17.30
C GLY A 436 19.87 33.32 -18.02
N VAL A 437 18.62 33.02 -18.34
CA VAL A 437 17.71 33.94 -19.03
C VAL A 437 17.04 34.84 -17.99
N ASN A 438 17.08 36.16 -18.27
CA ASN A 438 16.42 37.17 -17.44
C ASN A 438 14.89 37.07 -17.57
N ILE A 439 14.21 37.04 -16.42
CA ILE A 439 12.75 37.01 -16.32
C ILE A 439 12.26 38.38 -15.84
N THR A 440 11.39 39.01 -16.62
CA THR A 440 10.84 40.33 -16.27
C THR A 440 10.02 40.26 -14.98
N MET A 441 9.93 41.37 -14.24
CA MET A 441 9.10 41.48 -13.05
C MET A 441 7.64 41.20 -13.39
N THR A 442 7.13 41.65 -14.53
CA THR A 442 5.76 41.35 -14.98
C THR A 442 5.49 39.87 -15.11
N SER A 443 6.43 39.09 -15.68
CA SER A 443 6.31 37.63 -15.78
C SER A 443 6.34 36.98 -14.39
N ARG A 444 7.23 37.40 -13.49
CA ARG A 444 7.32 36.93 -12.13
C ARG A 444 6.05 37.23 -11.32
N HIS A 445 5.46 38.41 -11.51
CA HIS A 445 4.17 38.78 -10.91
C HIS A 445 3.03 37.89 -11.41
N LEU A 446 2.97 37.64 -12.72
CA LEU A 446 1.95 36.73 -13.28
C LEU A 446 2.07 35.32 -12.69
N ASP A 447 3.30 34.80 -12.60
CA ASP A 447 3.54 33.47 -12.06
C ASP A 447 3.31 33.43 -10.54
N LEU A 448 3.67 34.48 -9.79
CA LEU A 448 3.31 34.59 -8.37
C LEU A 448 1.79 34.50 -8.17
N ALA A 449 1.03 35.28 -8.92
CA ALA A 449 -0.43 35.21 -8.86
C ALA A 449 -0.94 33.78 -9.10
N ARG A 450 -0.45 33.12 -10.16
CA ARG A 450 -0.83 31.75 -10.52
C ARG A 450 -0.51 30.73 -9.45
N GLN A 451 0.67 30.81 -8.83
CA GLN A 451 1.08 29.93 -7.75
C GLN A 451 0.14 30.01 -6.53
N THR A 452 -0.39 31.21 -6.22
CA THR A 452 -1.27 31.39 -5.05
C THR A 452 -2.61 30.66 -5.15
N TYR A 453 -3.07 30.37 -6.37
CA TYR A 453 -4.31 29.64 -6.62
C TYR A 453 -4.09 28.30 -7.35
N GLY A 454 -2.82 27.82 -7.43
CA GLY A 454 -2.47 26.44 -7.77
C GLY A 454 -2.27 26.14 -9.24
N TYR A 455 -1.85 27.13 -10.02
CA TYR A 455 -1.37 26.96 -11.40
C TYR A 455 0.15 27.16 -11.46
N ASN A 456 0.81 26.64 -12.48
CA ASN A 456 2.27 26.61 -12.59
C ASN A 456 2.96 25.95 -11.38
N THR A 457 2.28 25.01 -10.75
CA THR A 457 2.77 24.21 -9.61
C THR A 457 2.37 22.78 -9.83
N ALA A 458 3.12 21.84 -9.27
CA ALA A 458 2.73 20.44 -9.29
C ALA A 458 2.95 19.84 -7.89
N ILE A 459 1.84 19.51 -7.23
CA ILE A 459 1.82 19.13 -5.80
C ILE A 459 1.13 17.77 -5.67
N PRO A 460 1.76 16.79 -5.02
CA PRO A 460 1.09 15.51 -4.75
C PRO A 460 -0.12 15.71 -3.83
N PRO A 461 -1.24 15.01 -4.06
CA PRO A 461 -2.43 15.08 -3.20
C PRO A 461 -2.15 14.86 -1.72
N LEU A 462 -1.21 13.96 -1.38
CA LEU A 462 -0.81 13.69 -0.01
C LEU A 462 -0.21 14.94 0.69
N TYR A 463 0.56 15.76 -0.04
CA TYR A 463 1.10 17.01 0.50
C TYR A 463 -0.01 18.03 0.76
N THR A 464 -0.94 18.18 -0.18
CA THR A 464 -2.11 19.03 0.03
C THR A 464 -2.89 18.57 1.26
N LEU A 465 -3.15 17.26 1.40
CA LEU A 465 -3.83 16.69 2.56
C LEU A 465 -3.10 16.97 3.88
N ALA A 466 -1.76 16.87 3.90
CA ALA A 466 -0.96 17.11 5.10
C ALA A 466 -1.18 18.53 5.66
N TYR A 467 -1.31 19.54 4.79
CA TYR A 467 -1.59 20.92 5.22
C TYR A 467 -3.05 21.12 5.67
N TYR A 468 -4.01 20.47 5.02
CA TYR A 468 -5.38 20.47 5.53
C TYR A 468 -5.48 19.78 6.89
N ASN A 469 -4.70 18.73 7.07
CA ASN A 469 -4.57 18.08 8.36
C ASN A 469 -3.92 19.01 9.42
N ALA A 470 -2.89 19.76 9.04
CA ALA A 470 -2.27 20.72 9.94
C ALA A 470 -3.24 21.85 10.36
N ILE A 471 -4.03 22.38 9.43
CA ILE A 471 -5.11 23.34 9.71
C ILE A 471 -6.11 22.74 10.69
N ALA A 472 -6.54 21.50 10.47
CA ALA A 472 -7.44 20.77 11.37
C ALA A 472 -6.80 20.44 12.74
N ASN A 473 -5.47 20.35 12.82
CA ASN A 473 -4.66 19.99 13.98
C ASN A 473 -3.95 21.21 14.61
N HIS A 474 -4.64 22.34 14.67
CA HIS A 474 -4.15 23.58 15.32
C HIS A 474 -2.78 24.08 14.82
N GLY A 475 -2.50 23.85 13.53
CA GLY A 475 -1.25 24.27 12.88
C GLY A 475 -0.08 23.29 13.02
N ARG A 476 -0.29 22.11 13.60
CA ARG A 476 0.76 21.09 13.77
C ARG A 476 0.83 20.20 12.55
N LEU A 477 1.93 20.19 11.82
CA LEU A 477 2.14 19.39 10.61
C LEU A 477 2.67 17.99 10.99
N VAL A 478 1.74 17.10 11.37
CA VAL A 478 2.07 15.71 11.68
C VAL A 478 2.46 14.97 10.39
N ARG A 479 3.41 14.05 10.50
CA ARG A 479 3.90 13.27 9.37
C ARG A 479 2.89 12.20 8.94
N PRO A 480 2.33 12.26 7.72
CA PRO A 480 1.51 11.18 7.17
C PRO A 480 2.33 9.88 7.04
N HIS A 481 1.77 8.75 7.48
CA HIS A 481 2.47 7.47 7.41
C HIS A 481 1.52 6.27 7.27
N LEU A 482 2.06 5.19 6.67
CA LEU A 482 1.35 3.91 6.48
C LEU A 482 1.78 2.83 7.48
N VAL A 483 2.85 3.06 8.24
CA VAL A 483 3.47 2.04 9.10
C VAL A 483 3.41 2.49 10.54
N ARG A 484 2.79 1.66 11.39
CA ARG A 484 2.73 1.83 12.84
C ARG A 484 3.92 1.26 13.57
N GLY A 485 4.45 0.14 13.09
CA GLY A 485 5.51 -0.58 13.76
C GLY A 485 5.79 -1.95 13.18
N LEU A 486 6.66 -2.66 13.87
CA LEU A 486 7.06 -4.03 13.56
C LEU A 486 6.74 -4.93 14.75
N ARG A 487 6.24 -6.12 14.49
CA ARG A 487 5.99 -7.17 15.49
C ARG A 487 6.99 -8.29 15.34
N SER A 488 7.60 -8.69 16.44
CA SER A 488 8.45 -9.87 16.53
C SER A 488 7.95 -10.84 17.59
N GLU A 489 8.60 -11.98 17.73
CA GLU A 489 8.34 -12.91 18.84
C GLU A 489 8.60 -12.29 20.22
N LYS A 490 9.45 -11.25 20.29
CA LYS A 490 9.80 -10.53 21.53
C LYS A 490 8.81 -9.41 21.87
N GLY A 491 7.86 -9.11 20.99
CA GLY A 491 6.86 -8.06 21.16
C GLY A 491 6.83 -7.05 20.00
N ASP A 492 6.00 -6.02 20.17
CA ASP A 492 5.76 -4.97 19.21
C ASP A 492 6.72 -3.79 19.41
N SER A 493 7.36 -3.33 18.34
CA SER A 493 8.16 -2.11 18.29
C SER A 493 7.37 -1.06 17.52
N MET A 494 6.76 -0.11 18.24
CA MET A 494 5.92 0.93 17.64
C MET A 494 6.76 2.13 17.22
N ILE A 495 6.43 2.72 16.06
CA ILE A 495 7.02 3.95 15.59
C ILE A 495 6.29 5.13 16.23
N PRO A 496 6.98 6.04 16.94
CA PRO A 496 6.33 7.18 17.55
C PRO A 496 5.77 8.16 16.51
N ILE A 497 4.69 8.86 16.87
CA ILE A 497 4.14 9.95 16.07
C ILE A 497 5.23 11.01 15.89
N SER A 498 5.45 11.45 14.67
CA SER A 498 6.46 12.45 14.34
C SER A 498 5.85 13.60 13.53
N TYR A 499 6.49 14.76 13.62
CA TYR A 499 6.06 15.96 12.92
C TYR A 499 7.05 16.30 11.79
N ILE A 500 6.55 16.82 10.67
CA ILE A 500 7.38 17.47 9.65
C ILE A 500 7.78 18.84 10.20
N ARG A 501 6.82 19.54 10.82
CA ARG A 501 7.01 20.77 11.59
C ARG A 501 6.10 20.73 12.81
N GLU A 502 6.61 21.09 13.97
CA GLU A 502 5.80 21.20 15.18
C GLU A 502 4.71 22.25 15.04
N GLN A 503 5.00 23.31 14.29
CA GLN A 503 4.06 24.41 14.04
C GLN A 503 4.33 25.03 12.67
N VAL A 504 3.32 25.07 11.79
CA VAL A 504 3.37 25.76 10.48
C VAL A 504 2.59 27.07 10.51
N CYS A 505 1.67 27.21 11.45
CA CYS A 505 0.94 28.44 11.75
C CYS A 505 0.43 28.41 13.19
N SER A 506 0.11 29.56 13.76
CA SER A 506 -0.50 29.67 15.09
C SER A 506 -1.86 28.95 15.13
N PRO A 507 -2.29 28.45 16.31
CA PRO A 507 -3.64 27.90 16.48
C PRO A 507 -4.75 28.89 16.10
N GLU A 508 -4.54 30.18 16.34
CA GLU A 508 -5.46 31.24 15.95
C GLU A 508 -5.60 31.35 14.44
N THR A 509 -4.49 31.33 13.72
CA THR A 509 -4.49 31.29 12.23
C THR A 509 -5.18 30.04 11.71
N ALA A 510 -4.86 28.88 12.27
CA ALA A 510 -5.50 27.62 11.90
C ALA A 510 -7.02 27.71 12.04
N GLU A 511 -7.53 28.29 13.15
CA GLU A 511 -8.96 28.46 13.40
C GLU A 511 -9.59 29.45 12.39
N LYS A 512 -8.94 30.60 12.10
CA LYS A 512 -9.40 31.54 11.07
C LYS A 512 -9.54 30.86 9.70
N VAL A 513 -8.54 30.09 9.31
CA VAL A 513 -8.55 29.35 8.02
C VAL A 513 -9.64 28.28 8.03
N LYS A 514 -9.80 27.55 9.12
CA LYS A 514 -10.82 26.52 9.33
C LYS A 514 -12.22 27.11 9.14
N GLN A 515 -12.51 28.27 9.74
CA GLN A 515 -13.79 28.99 9.56
C GLN A 515 -14.03 29.36 8.10
N CYS A 516 -13.03 29.85 7.39
CA CYS A 516 -13.18 30.18 5.97
C CYS A 516 -13.42 28.96 5.08
N ILE A 517 -12.79 27.82 5.39
CA ILE A 517 -12.98 26.56 4.65
C ILE A 517 -14.40 26.00 4.89
N ARG A 518 -14.97 26.18 6.08
CA ARG A 518 -16.32 25.80 6.41
C ARG A 518 -17.35 26.46 5.49
N GLU A 519 -17.20 27.76 5.22
CA GLU A 519 -18.12 28.53 4.37
C GLU A 519 -18.15 28.03 2.92
N VAL A 520 -17.15 27.34 2.45
CA VAL A 520 -17.18 26.71 1.11
C VAL A 520 -18.31 25.68 0.97
N VAL A 521 -18.68 25.02 2.09
CA VAL A 521 -19.74 24.01 2.16
C VAL A 521 -21.02 24.63 2.72
N TRP A 522 -20.92 25.48 3.76
CA TRP A 522 -22.05 25.95 4.56
C TRP A 522 -22.50 27.37 4.25
N GLY A 523 -21.65 28.18 3.61
CA GLY A 523 -21.92 29.54 3.23
C GLY A 523 -22.96 29.65 2.10
N GLU A 524 -23.57 30.80 2.00
CA GLU A 524 -24.64 31.09 1.01
C GLU A 524 -24.14 30.95 -0.43
N HIS A 525 -22.89 31.39 -0.68
CA HIS A 525 -22.25 31.36 -2.01
C HIS A 525 -21.20 30.26 -2.14
N GLY A 526 -21.22 29.28 -1.22
CA GLY A 526 -20.24 28.21 -1.15
C GLY A 526 -20.16 27.36 -2.43
N THR A 527 -18.94 27.10 -2.91
CA THR A 527 -18.72 26.31 -4.12
C THR A 527 -18.94 24.80 -3.94
N ALA A 528 -19.18 24.33 -2.70
CA ALA A 528 -19.42 22.93 -2.36
C ALA A 528 -20.72 22.68 -1.60
N ARG A 529 -21.76 23.46 -1.83
CA ARG A 529 -23.04 23.38 -1.08
C ARG A 529 -23.73 22.02 -1.15
N LEU A 530 -23.55 21.23 -2.21
CA LEU A 530 -24.09 19.86 -2.30
C LEU A 530 -23.43 18.87 -1.34
N VAL A 531 -22.27 19.20 -0.78
CA VAL A 531 -21.56 18.38 0.21
C VAL A 531 -22.20 18.54 1.59
N ARG A 532 -22.90 19.66 1.86
CA ARG A 532 -23.58 19.92 3.12
C ARG A 532 -24.47 18.75 3.55
N ASP A 533 -24.35 18.36 4.81
CA ASP A 533 -25.22 17.37 5.45
C ASP A 533 -25.25 17.62 6.96
N ASP A 534 -26.46 17.68 7.56
CA ASP A 534 -26.65 18.05 8.97
C ASP A 534 -26.24 16.94 9.95
N ARG A 535 -25.96 15.71 9.48
CA ARG A 535 -25.49 14.60 10.30
C ARG A 535 -23.99 14.71 10.60
N VAL A 536 -23.21 15.17 9.61
CA VAL A 536 -21.76 15.35 9.77
C VAL A 536 -21.35 16.66 9.14
N GLU A 537 -20.86 17.59 9.94
CA GLU A 537 -20.39 18.87 9.44
C GLU A 537 -19.01 18.70 8.78
N ILE A 538 -19.00 18.82 7.45
CA ILE A 538 -17.79 18.74 6.63
C ILE A 538 -17.32 20.15 6.31
N ALA A 539 -16.01 20.41 6.49
CA ALA A 539 -15.34 21.60 5.96
C ALA A 539 -14.33 21.17 4.89
N GLY A 540 -14.35 21.87 3.75
CA GLY A 540 -13.45 21.52 2.65
C GLY A 540 -13.43 22.52 1.51
N LYS A 541 -12.46 22.40 0.62
CA LYS A 541 -12.25 23.28 -0.54
C LYS A 541 -12.28 22.52 -1.83
N THR A 542 -13.01 23.04 -2.81
CA THR A 542 -13.03 22.57 -4.21
C THR A 542 -11.80 23.03 -4.98
N GLY A 543 -11.32 22.19 -5.89
CA GLY A 543 -10.34 22.53 -6.91
C GLY A 543 -10.80 22.04 -8.28
N THR A 544 -10.53 22.83 -9.31
CA THR A 544 -10.81 22.47 -10.70
C THR A 544 -9.64 22.94 -11.56
N VAL A 545 -9.08 22.01 -12.32
CA VAL A 545 -7.96 22.28 -13.23
C VAL A 545 -8.19 21.52 -14.53
N PHE A 546 -7.78 22.10 -15.63
CA PHE A 546 -7.70 21.42 -16.92
C PHE A 546 -6.36 20.66 -16.99
N PRO A 547 -6.33 19.34 -17.28
CA PRO A 547 -5.07 18.64 -17.43
C PRO A 547 -4.28 19.19 -18.62
N VAL A 548 -2.95 19.26 -18.46
CA VAL A 548 -2.04 19.58 -19.54
C VAL A 548 -1.73 18.30 -20.31
N GLU A 549 -2.04 18.29 -21.61
CA GLU A 549 -1.71 17.19 -22.51
C GLU A 549 -0.96 17.78 -23.71
N PHE A 550 0.17 17.20 -24.06
CA PHE A 550 1.04 17.70 -25.13
C PHE A 550 1.43 19.20 -25.00
N GLY A 551 1.60 19.67 -23.75
CA GLY A 551 1.99 21.07 -23.46
C GLY A 551 0.84 22.08 -23.49
N GLN A 552 -0.40 21.65 -23.71
CA GLN A 552 -1.59 22.53 -23.75
C GLN A 552 -2.67 22.03 -22.77
N TYR A 553 -3.46 22.96 -22.24
CA TYR A 553 -4.61 22.61 -21.42
C TYR A 553 -5.70 21.95 -22.28
N ASN A 554 -6.16 20.77 -21.86
CA ASN A 554 -7.24 20.03 -22.52
C ASN A 554 -8.60 20.42 -21.94
N PRO A 555 -9.45 21.20 -22.64
CA PRO A 555 -10.74 21.65 -22.11
C PRO A 555 -11.81 20.56 -22.05
N SER A 556 -11.61 19.42 -22.74
CA SER A 556 -12.55 18.29 -22.74
C SER A 556 -12.46 17.43 -21.46
N LYS A 557 -11.46 17.64 -20.62
CA LYS A 557 -11.24 16.92 -19.37
C LYS A 557 -11.08 17.88 -18.21
N ARG A 558 -11.42 17.42 -17.02
CA ARG A 558 -11.23 18.17 -15.78
C ARG A 558 -10.63 17.31 -14.70
N ARG A 559 -9.64 17.83 -13.98
CA ARG A 559 -9.20 17.31 -12.70
C ARG A 559 -9.92 18.06 -11.61
N LEU A 560 -10.64 17.30 -10.79
CA LEU A 560 -11.59 17.79 -9.81
C LEU A 560 -11.14 17.33 -8.45
N ALA A 561 -10.73 18.27 -7.61
CA ALA A 561 -10.21 18.02 -6.28
C ALA A 561 -11.19 18.47 -5.20
N PHE A 562 -11.23 17.75 -4.09
CA PHE A 562 -11.85 18.21 -2.85
C PHE A 562 -10.96 17.79 -1.68
N ALA A 563 -10.48 18.76 -0.92
CA ALA A 563 -9.67 18.54 0.28
C ALA A 563 -10.37 19.15 1.50
N GLY A 564 -10.39 18.45 2.61
CA GLY A 564 -11.09 18.91 3.80
C GLY A 564 -10.93 17.98 4.99
N PHE A 565 -11.77 18.18 5.98
CA PHE A 565 -11.79 17.41 7.23
C PHE A 565 -13.21 17.35 7.81
N PHE A 566 -13.43 16.38 8.67
CA PHE A 566 -14.69 16.17 9.38
C PHE A 566 -14.49 15.38 10.69
N PRO A 567 -15.40 15.52 11.71
CA PRO A 567 -16.37 16.60 11.87
C PRO A 567 -15.69 17.97 11.99
N TYR A 568 -16.40 19.08 11.71
CA TYR A 568 -15.81 20.43 11.75
C TYR A 568 -15.34 20.86 13.14
N ASP A 569 -16.18 20.69 14.17
CA ASP A 569 -15.90 21.18 15.53
C ASP A 569 -14.67 20.49 16.15
N ASN A 570 -14.60 19.17 16.02
CA ASN A 570 -13.48 18.37 16.51
C ASN A 570 -12.99 17.43 15.39
N PRO A 571 -12.12 17.92 14.51
CA PRO A 571 -11.71 17.16 13.34
C PRO A 571 -10.99 15.86 13.72
N LYS A 572 -11.59 14.74 13.35
CA LYS A 572 -10.99 13.40 13.55
C LYS A 572 -10.27 12.91 12.31
N TYR A 573 -10.84 13.22 11.15
CA TYR A 573 -10.31 12.75 9.87
C TYR A 573 -10.16 13.91 8.89
N SER A 574 -9.04 13.93 8.18
CA SER A 574 -8.83 14.73 6.99
C SER A 574 -8.88 13.83 5.76
N CYS A 575 -9.40 14.37 4.66
CA CYS A 575 -9.57 13.60 3.43
C CYS A 575 -9.23 14.45 2.21
N MET A 576 -8.58 13.81 1.23
CA MET A 576 -8.30 14.39 -0.09
C MET A 576 -8.79 13.46 -1.17
N VAL A 577 -9.62 13.99 -2.06
CA VAL A 577 -10.14 13.28 -3.23
C VAL A 577 -9.77 14.04 -4.49
N LEU A 578 -9.23 13.34 -5.48
CA LEU A 578 -8.94 13.87 -6.80
C LEU A 578 -9.45 12.89 -7.87
N VAL A 579 -10.25 13.37 -8.80
CA VAL A 579 -10.76 12.58 -9.93
C VAL A 579 -10.50 13.29 -11.26
N GLU A 580 -10.28 12.52 -12.33
CA GLU A 580 -10.26 13.05 -13.71
C GLU A 580 -11.53 12.62 -14.42
N GLY A 581 -12.38 13.59 -14.73
CA GLY A 581 -13.68 13.39 -15.33
C GLY A 581 -13.89 14.19 -16.61
N PRO A 582 -15.05 14.04 -17.28
CA PRO A 582 -15.40 14.72 -18.51
C PRO A 582 -15.60 16.23 -18.31
N ALA A 583 -15.61 16.98 -19.42
CA ALA A 583 -16.00 18.38 -19.43
C ALA A 583 -17.39 18.57 -18.83
N GLY A 584 -17.61 19.69 -18.12
CA GLY A 584 -18.89 19.97 -17.47
C GLY A 584 -19.08 19.37 -16.07
N LEU A 585 -18.34 18.33 -15.68
CA LEU A 585 -18.34 17.83 -14.32
C LEU A 585 -17.70 18.85 -13.36
N SER A 586 -18.24 18.95 -12.13
CA SER A 586 -17.71 19.84 -11.08
C SER A 586 -17.23 19.06 -9.87
N ALA A 587 -16.29 19.62 -9.10
CA ALA A 587 -15.82 19.03 -7.85
C ALA A 587 -16.95 18.85 -6.81
N ASN A 588 -17.93 19.76 -6.80
CA ASN A 588 -19.12 19.68 -5.94
C ASN A 588 -19.99 18.44 -6.21
N ARG A 589 -20.04 17.97 -7.47
CA ARG A 589 -20.81 16.79 -7.89
C ARG A 589 -19.98 15.52 -7.97
N SER A 590 -18.67 15.59 -7.83
CA SER A 590 -17.75 14.44 -7.93
C SER A 590 -16.90 14.26 -6.67
N SER A 591 -15.70 14.80 -6.61
CA SER A 591 -14.76 14.63 -5.48
C SER A 591 -15.36 15.03 -4.13
N GLY A 592 -16.20 16.08 -4.09
CA GLY A 592 -16.94 16.47 -2.88
C GLY A 592 -17.97 15.41 -2.45
N GLN A 593 -18.67 14.79 -3.41
CA GLN A 593 -19.63 13.73 -3.10
C GLN A 593 -18.95 12.45 -2.59
N VAL A 594 -17.73 12.14 -3.06
CA VAL A 594 -16.95 11.04 -2.50
C VAL A 594 -16.70 11.28 -1.02
N MET A 595 -16.19 12.47 -0.64
CA MET A 595 -15.94 12.79 0.78
C MET A 595 -17.23 12.75 1.60
N LYS A 596 -18.35 13.29 1.07
CA LYS A 596 -19.65 13.23 1.72
C LYS A 596 -20.09 11.78 1.98
N ARG A 597 -20.01 10.90 0.97
CA ARG A 597 -20.37 9.48 1.11
C ARG A 597 -19.47 8.79 2.15
N ILE A 598 -18.15 9.07 2.15
CA ILE A 598 -17.24 8.55 3.16
C ILE A 598 -17.70 8.98 4.57
N ALA A 599 -17.89 10.27 4.80
CA ALA A 599 -18.28 10.80 6.10
C ALA A 599 -19.62 10.20 6.58
N LEU A 600 -20.61 10.10 5.70
CA LEU A 600 -21.92 9.56 6.03
C LEU A 600 -21.89 8.05 6.29
N LYS A 601 -21.13 7.26 5.53
CA LYS A 601 -20.95 5.82 5.78
C LYS A 601 -20.23 5.58 7.11
N MET A 602 -19.20 6.40 7.44
CA MET A 602 -18.51 6.34 8.73
C MET A 602 -19.46 6.71 9.90
N HIS A 603 -20.28 7.74 9.72
CA HIS A 603 -21.29 8.12 10.70
C HIS A 603 -22.32 7.00 10.92
N ALA A 604 -22.86 6.43 9.84
CA ALA A 604 -23.82 5.33 9.91
C ALA A 604 -23.26 4.07 10.60
N ARG A 605 -21.93 3.87 10.55
CA ARG A 605 -21.23 2.79 11.28
C ARG A 605 -20.80 3.18 12.71
N GLY A 606 -21.18 4.39 13.20
CA GLY A 606 -20.82 4.88 14.54
C GLY A 606 -19.34 5.23 14.74
N MET A 607 -18.59 5.40 13.66
CA MET A 607 -17.15 5.73 13.72
C MET A 607 -16.91 7.22 14.02
N ILE A 608 -17.89 8.07 13.73
CA ILE A 608 -17.93 9.48 14.05
C ILE A 608 -19.28 9.83 14.68
N SER A 609 -19.27 10.75 15.65
CA SER A 609 -20.47 11.19 16.36
C SER A 609 -21.26 12.20 15.54
N ASP A 610 -22.54 12.36 15.87
CA ASP A 610 -23.38 13.44 15.35
C ASP A 610 -22.76 14.80 15.63
N THR A 611 -22.96 15.74 14.72
CA THR A 611 -22.68 17.15 14.99
C THR A 611 -23.58 17.63 16.12
N PRO A 612 -23.04 18.22 17.21
CA PRO A 612 -23.85 18.77 18.28
C PRO A 612 -24.80 19.84 17.69
N LYS A 613 -26.08 19.61 17.75
CA LYS A 613 -27.06 20.66 17.38
C LYS A 613 -27.03 21.73 18.47
N LEU A 614 -26.56 22.93 18.12
CA LEU A 614 -26.75 24.11 18.97
C LEU A 614 -28.27 24.32 19.19
N GLN A 615 -28.76 23.96 20.37
CA GLN A 615 -30.13 24.34 20.76
C GLN A 615 -30.11 25.84 20.97
N PRO A 616 -31.00 26.60 20.33
CA PRO A 616 -31.16 28.02 20.64
C PRO A 616 -31.67 28.13 22.06
N THR A 617 -30.86 28.61 22.97
CA THR A 617 -31.27 29.03 24.32
C THR A 617 -32.03 30.33 24.16
N THR A 618 -33.35 30.29 24.32
CA THR A 618 -34.17 31.49 24.43
C THR A 618 -34.05 32.05 25.85
N SER A 619 -33.55 33.29 25.95
CA SER A 619 -33.63 34.05 27.19
C SER A 619 -35.06 34.49 27.45
N ALA A 620 -35.44 34.73 28.72
CA ALA A 620 -36.74 35.20 29.14
C ALA A 620 -37.17 36.56 28.52
N SER A 621 -36.33 37.20 27.72
CA SER A 621 -36.54 38.44 27.00
C SER A 621 -36.61 38.27 25.46
N GLY A 622 -36.68 37.05 24.93
CA GLY A 622 -36.93 36.81 23.52
C GLY A 622 -35.77 37.14 22.54
N LYS A 623 -34.57 37.43 23.02
CA LYS A 623 -33.40 37.65 22.19
C LYS A 623 -32.38 36.48 22.32
N PRO A 624 -31.83 35.94 21.22
CA PRO A 624 -30.84 34.86 21.29
C PRO A 624 -29.53 35.36 21.86
N ILE A 625 -29.04 34.69 22.91
CA ILE A 625 -27.68 34.89 23.47
C ILE A 625 -26.84 33.68 23.14
N LEU A 626 -25.75 33.90 22.43
CA LEU A 626 -24.68 32.91 22.26
C LEU A 626 -23.82 32.85 23.54
N SER A 627 -24.05 31.86 24.39
CA SER A 627 -23.14 31.56 25.50
C SER A 627 -22.25 30.38 25.17
N ALA A 628 -20.95 30.62 25.12
CA ALA A 628 -19.94 29.57 25.13
C ALA A 628 -19.87 28.99 26.55
N SER A 629 -20.34 27.76 26.75
CA SER A 629 -20.08 27.03 27.99
C SER A 629 -18.71 26.39 27.95
N THR A 630 -17.79 26.95 28.71
CA THR A 630 -16.55 26.29 29.14
C THR A 630 -16.92 25.20 30.14
N SER A 631 -16.91 23.95 29.72
CA SER A 631 -16.97 22.80 30.63
C SER A 631 -15.54 22.37 31.00
N GLN A 632 -15.21 22.57 32.29
CA GLN A 632 -14.05 21.96 32.94
C GLN A 632 -14.15 20.40 32.89
N PRO A 633 -13.04 19.67 32.85
CA PRO A 633 -13.09 18.21 32.85
C PRO A 633 -13.48 17.70 34.23
N ALA A 634 -14.63 17.08 34.32
CA ALA A 634 -15.01 16.27 35.49
C ALA A 634 -14.22 14.94 35.43
N GLN A 635 -13.39 14.75 36.44
CA GLN A 635 -12.88 13.42 36.82
C GLN A 635 -14.02 12.58 37.43
N ASN A 636 -13.99 11.29 37.08
CA ASN A 636 -14.76 10.18 37.66
C ASN A 636 -16.24 10.04 37.25
N ALA A 637 -16.43 9.17 36.27
CA ALA A 637 -17.43 8.08 36.35
C ALA A 637 -17.11 7.03 35.27
N ALA A 638 -16.36 6.01 35.65
CA ALA A 638 -16.36 4.74 34.93
C ALA A 638 -17.73 4.08 35.17
N THR A 639 -18.62 4.16 34.18
CA THR A 639 -19.79 3.30 34.15
C THR A 639 -20.13 3.00 32.68
N THR A 640 -19.71 1.83 32.32
CA THR A 640 -20.24 0.86 31.37
C THR A 640 -21.29 1.35 30.36
N LEU A 641 -20.87 1.63 29.14
CA LEU A 641 -21.63 1.31 27.94
C LEU A 641 -20.78 0.41 27.05
N ARG A 642 -20.88 -0.90 27.31
CA ARG A 642 -20.42 -1.95 26.43
C ARG A 642 -21.35 -2.02 25.23
N GLY A 643 -21.07 -1.25 24.20
CA GLY A 643 -21.37 -1.64 22.84
C GLY A 643 -20.37 -2.73 22.47
N SER A 644 -20.84 -3.94 22.23
CA SER A 644 -20.06 -5.14 22.09
C SER A 644 -19.19 -5.14 20.81
N VAL A 645 -18.00 -4.53 20.87
CA VAL A 645 -16.89 -5.05 20.12
C VAL A 645 -16.48 -6.34 20.86
N ARG A 646 -16.91 -7.47 20.38
CA ARG A 646 -16.40 -8.77 20.81
C ARG A 646 -14.93 -8.87 20.39
N THR A 647 -14.03 -8.30 21.17
CA THR A 647 -12.66 -8.77 21.30
C THR A 647 -12.78 -10.13 22.01
N LEU A 648 -12.99 -11.17 21.23
CA LEU A 648 -12.90 -12.53 21.74
C LEU A 648 -11.42 -12.78 22.04
N LYS A 649 -11.06 -12.64 23.35
CA LYS A 649 -9.90 -13.36 23.87
C LYS A 649 -10.05 -14.82 23.42
N PRO A 650 -8.98 -15.50 22.98
CA PRO A 650 -9.07 -16.92 22.72
C PRO A 650 -9.58 -17.59 23.99
N LYS A 651 -10.81 -18.06 23.96
CA LYS A 651 -11.33 -18.95 24.98
C LYS A 651 -10.43 -20.17 24.90
N ALA A 652 -9.76 -20.48 26.00
CA ALA A 652 -8.92 -21.65 26.10
C ALA A 652 -9.65 -22.82 25.44
N ALA A 653 -8.92 -23.63 24.67
CA ALA A 653 -9.42 -24.81 24.02
C ALA A 653 -10.25 -25.60 25.04
N SER A 654 -11.57 -25.50 24.90
CA SER A 654 -12.44 -26.41 25.63
C SER A 654 -12.20 -27.78 25.04
N ALA A 655 -11.80 -28.74 25.86
CA ALA A 655 -11.74 -30.17 25.56
C ALA A 655 -13.15 -30.72 25.33
N SER A 656 -13.98 -30.04 24.57
CA SER A 656 -15.26 -30.51 24.10
C SER A 656 -15.07 -30.90 22.63
N GLY A 657 -15.16 -32.17 22.31
CA GLY A 657 -15.07 -32.69 20.94
C GLY A 657 -16.17 -32.20 20.01
N THR A 658 -16.48 -30.91 20.04
CA THR A 658 -17.51 -30.25 19.24
C THR A 658 -16.91 -29.08 18.42
N VAL A 659 -17.45 -28.86 17.23
CA VAL A 659 -17.02 -27.83 16.30
C VAL A 659 -17.24 -26.44 16.92
N PRO A 660 -16.17 -25.62 17.04
CA PRO A 660 -16.29 -24.26 17.54
C PRO A 660 -16.93 -23.33 16.51
N ASP A 661 -17.59 -22.25 16.98
CA ASP A 661 -18.08 -21.17 16.14
C ASP A 661 -16.93 -20.24 15.78
N VAL A 662 -16.64 -20.13 14.49
CA VAL A 662 -15.62 -19.25 13.96
C VAL A 662 -16.20 -18.14 13.06
N THR A 663 -17.51 -17.96 13.08
CA THR A 663 -18.20 -16.88 12.34
C THR A 663 -17.73 -15.52 12.88
N GLY A 664 -17.38 -14.60 11.98
CA GLY A 664 -16.84 -13.27 12.31
C GLY A 664 -15.33 -13.23 12.58
N TYR A 665 -14.66 -14.39 12.68
CA TYR A 665 -13.21 -14.44 12.83
C TYR A 665 -12.48 -14.13 11.52
N ASP A 666 -11.26 -13.61 11.64
CA ASP A 666 -10.33 -13.61 10.52
C ASP A 666 -9.89 -15.03 10.15
N ILE A 667 -9.41 -15.18 8.92
CA ILE A 667 -9.08 -16.49 8.36
C ILE A 667 -8.03 -17.26 9.17
N GLN A 668 -6.98 -16.59 9.71
CA GLN A 668 -5.92 -17.29 10.45
C GLN A 668 -6.42 -17.79 11.82
N SER A 669 -7.14 -16.93 12.52
CA SER A 669 -7.73 -17.31 13.80
C SER A 669 -8.74 -18.44 13.63
N ALA A 670 -9.56 -18.39 12.59
CA ALA A 670 -10.53 -19.45 12.29
C ALA A 670 -9.84 -20.77 11.93
N ILE A 671 -8.83 -20.75 11.06
CA ILE A 671 -8.06 -21.95 10.70
C ILE A 671 -7.36 -22.52 11.93
N LYS A 672 -6.66 -21.70 12.71
CA LYS A 672 -5.94 -22.12 13.91
C LYS A 672 -6.87 -22.78 14.92
N ILE A 673 -8.03 -22.20 15.18
CA ILE A 673 -9.03 -22.74 16.12
C ILE A 673 -9.54 -24.10 15.63
N LEU A 674 -9.90 -24.20 14.36
CA LEU A 674 -10.50 -25.41 13.80
C LEU A 674 -9.47 -26.55 13.64
N GLU A 675 -8.25 -26.25 13.19
CA GLU A 675 -7.17 -27.24 13.05
C GLU A 675 -6.68 -27.75 14.41
N THR A 676 -6.59 -26.87 15.41
CA THR A 676 -6.26 -27.29 16.79
C THR A 676 -7.29 -28.25 17.35
N ASN A 677 -8.54 -28.17 16.89
CA ASN A 677 -9.62 -29.12 17.26
C ASN A 677 -9.69 -30.32 16.29
N GLY A 678 -8.72 -30.53 15.40
CA GLY A 678 -8.60 -31.70 14.53
C GLY A 678 -9.49 -31.68 13.29
N LEU A 679 -9.96 -30.50 12.88
CA LEU A 679 -10.74 -30.28 11.66
C LEU A 679 -9.85 -29.84 10.51
N ASN A 680 -10.14 -30.30 9.29
CA ASN A 680 -9.45 -29.87 8.07
C ASN A 680 -10.20 -28.70 7.43
N VAL A 681 -9.61 -27.51 7.42
CA VAL A 681 -10.27 -26.29 6.98
C VAL A 681 -10.07 -26.06 5.47
N GLN A 682 -11.16 -25.84 4.76
CA GLN A 682 -11.17 -25.33 3.40
C GLN A 682 -11.77 -23.93 3.40
N VAL A 683 -11.22 -23.04 2.56
CA VAL A 683 -11.63 -21.64 2.52
C VAL A 683 -12.14 -21.29 1.13
N ALA A 684 -13.32 -20.65 1.07
CA ALA A 684 -13.93 -20.12 -0.15
C ALA A 684 -14.23 -18.63 0.05
N GLY A 685 -13.74 -17.78 -0.86
CA GLY A 685 -13.89 -16.33 -0.81
C GLY A 685 -12.73 -15.61 -0.12
N SER A 686 -12.93 -14.35 0.23
CA SER A 686 -11.95 -13.47 0.90
C SER A 686 -12.64 -12.59 1.96
N GLY A 687 -11.92 -12.20 3.01
CA GLY A 687 -12.44 -11.40 4.11
C GLY A 687 -12.60 -12.15 5.42
N ARG A 688 -13.69 -11.90 6.15
CA ARG A 688 -14.04 -12.58 7.40
C ARG A 688 -14.95 -13.79 7.15
N VAL A 689 -14.91 -14.74 8.06
CA VAL A 689 -15.80 -15.91 8.02
C VAL A 689 -17.24 -15.47 8.22
N VAL A 690 -18.07 -15.59 7.20
CA VAL A 690 -19.50 -15.32 7.28
C VAL A 690 -20.33 -16.59 7.49
N ARG A 691 -19.77 -17.75 7.11
CA ARG A 691 -20.43 -19.04 7.24
C ARG A 691 -19.41 -20.16 7.35
N GLN A 692 -19.72 -21.16 8.18
CA GLN A 692 -19.01 -22.43 8.24
C GLN A 692 -19.95 -23.57 7.83
N SER A 693 -19.43 -24.57 7.12
CA SER A 693 -20.25 -25.66 6.54
C SER A 693 -20.77 -26.67 7.57
N ILE A 694 -20.16 -26.69 8.76
CA ILE A 694 -20.58 -27.55 9.88
C ILE A 694 -21.03 -26.63 10.99
N ALA A 695 -22.22 -26.88 11.52
CA ALA A 695 -22.80 -26.05 12.58
C ALA A 695 -21.95 -26.12 13.87
N PRO A 696 -21.77 -24.97 14.58
CA PRO A 696 -21.14 -24.96 15.90
C PRO A 696 -21.84 -25.94 16.86
N GLY A 697 -21.06 -26.61 17.72
CA GLY A 697 -21.59 -27.59 18.66
C GLY A 697 -21.74 -29.03 18.11
N THR A 698 -21.52 -29.23 16.79
CA THR A 698 -21.55 -30.58 16.19
C THR A 698 -20.36 -31.41 16.69
N PRO A 699 -20.53 -32.68 17.06
CA PRO A 699 -19.42 -33.55 17.45
C PRO A 699 -18.36 -33.68 16.36
N ILE A 700 -17.08 -33.49 16.72
CA ILE A 700 -15.96 -33.56 15.79
C ILE A 700 -15.61 -35.02 15.49
N LYS A 701 -15.51 -35.34 14.20
CA LYS A 701 -14.84 -36.57 13.74
C LYS A 701 -13.42 -36.17 13.27
N ARG A 702 -12.40 -36.80 13.83
CA ARG A 702 -10.99 -36.48 13.50
C ARG A 702 -10.74 -36.52 11.99
N GLY A 703 -10.19 -35.42 11.45
CA GLY A 703 -9.97 -35.29 10.01
C GLY A 703 -11.19 -34.85 9.19
N GLN A 704 -12.30 -34.49 9.84
CA GLN A 704 -13.50 -33.98 9.17
C GLN A 704 -13.21 -32.65 8.49
N LYS A 705 -13.69 -32.49 7.25
CA LYS A 705 -13.53 -31.25 6.49
C LYS A 705 -14.59 -30.24 6.86
N ILE A 706 -14.18 -29.00 7.09
CA ILE A 706 -15.06 -27.84 7.25
C ILE A 706 -14.72 -26.77 6.21
N VAL A 707 -15.73 -26.27 5.51
CA VAL A 707 -15.57 -25.20 4.54
C VAL A 707 -15.99 -23.88 5.18
N LEU A 708 -15.09 -22.90 5.15
CA LEU A 708 -15.36 -21.53 5.58
C LEU A 708 -15.66 -20.69 4.36
N THR A 709 -16.82 -20.06 4.36
CA THR A 709 -17.16 -19.03 3.37
C THR A 709 -16.79 -17.68 3.94
N LEU A 710 -15.93 -16.95 3.21
CA LEU A 710 -15.48 -15.63 3.58
C LEU A 710 -16.19 -14.58 2.73
N LYS A 711 -16.44 -13.43 3.32
CA LYS A 711 -16.94 -12.23 2.64
C LYS A 711 -16.19 -11.02 3.21
N VAL A 712 -15.87 -10.09 2.31
CA VAL A 712 -15.29 -8.79 2.66
C VAL A 712 -16.35 -7.92 3.28
#